data_a8747d660e8c05f4d3e2770b5b8f252a
#
_entry.id   a8747d660e8c05f4d3e2770b5b8f252a
#
_cell.length_a   1.000
_cell.length_b   1.000
_cell.length_c   1.000
_cell.angle_alpha   90.00
_cell.angle_beta   90.00
_cell.angle_gamma   90.00
#
_symmetry.space_group_name_H-M   'P 1'
#
loop_
_entity.id
_entity.type
_entity.pdbx_description
1 polymer ?
#
loop_
_entity_poly.entity_id
_entity_poly.type
_entity_poly.pdbx_seq_one_letter_code
_entity_poly.pdbx_strand_id
1 'polypeptide(L)'
;MTARHHTTRSGQTLSRLAIATLALLRPGMAIAAPGLSVRFGTCPTGVALISDGAPARVIRDATADAALGYAASNFAQDLGRVGGTDAPLSTDPHRGRGPAVIIGVVGHSALLDRMVRAGVIDLTGLAGQWEGYRQFIVHRPLPGIDRALVIAGADRRGAVFGTYDISEKIGVSPDYWFADVPVAHHGSVCIAGTRAQDAPKVRYRGFFINDEDPALKGWAQHAFGGVNAAMYAHVFEYLLRMKGNTLWPAMWGKAFALDDPRSQPLADAMGVVMGTSHHEPMMRAQQEWHTPGVPGAGGAWDYARNGENLRRFWRDGIARMTSKGPGQAYDSLVTIGMRGDGDEPLSEGTAIAQLQTIVADQRRIIADVTGKPAARTPQVWALYKEVQDYYDHGMRVPDDVTLLFSDDNWGQIRRLPPADAPPRAGGYGIYYHFDYVGVPRNYKWINTNQIEKIWQQMDLAWQRSARQLWIANVGDIKPMEYPLAFWMKEAWNPAAMTAQALAAYPTTWAAQRFGSDHAAAIGDILSRYSQYTARRKPELIDQDSFAIGQGVGPILDGGAFGQMVAQWNALEAQMIAVRDTLPANQRDAYFQLVEYPVAAMANLYRMYDAAAWNRRLIGRVDARANPFADQVEADFARDAELVERYHTLHGGKWNGMMSQVHMNYVSWNDPVRQSAPSVSRIGMTAGPVVFAPPTPPSPGAIAILATRYSHAENGHGLTWAAIDHLGRTGGAMLALPQGRAATTPADGVRLDYDVTLATSGDATLTLMLAPTLNTGGGQGLRIGVSIDDGAVQVLTSALEPTGNDPATPGQQAWATAVTDDVVRLTARLGSIAPGPHRIRVWRIDDNVVLEKLVLATAAVPASDLGPPAPGE
;
A
#
# COMPACT_ATOMS: atom_id res chain seq x y z
N MET A 1 47.33 86.75 -11.01
CA MET A 1 48.66 86.78 -10.36
C MET A 1 48.72 85.68 -9.32
N THR A 2 49.63 84.78 -9.54
CA THR A 2 50.40 83.95 -8.59
C THR A 2 49.62 83.14 -7.57
N ALA A 3 49.50 81.86 -7.76
CA ALA A 3 50.47 80.77 -7.60
C ALA A 3 50.76 80.39 -6.10
N ARG A 4 50.58 79.12 -5.88
CA ARG A 4 51.43 78.08 -5.24
C ARG A 4 50.69 77.27 -4.10
N HIS A 5 50.57 76.00 -4.41
CA HIS A 5 51.09 74.77 -3.73
C HIS A 5 51.11 74.76 -2.14
N HIS A 6 50.57 73.86 -1.45
CA HIS A 6 51.23 72.61 -0.96
C HIS A 6 50.26 71.74 -0.13
N THR A 7 50.17 70.53 -0.53
CA THR A 7 50.36 69.27 0.19
C THR A 7 49.84 69.03 1.61
N THR A 8 49.03 67.95 1.66
CA THR A 8 49.02 66.81 2.62
C THR A 8 48.54 66.97 4.07
N ARG A 9 47.54 66.31 4.50
CA ARG A 9 47.53 65.15 5.39
C ARG A 9 46.10 64.90 5.99
N SER A 10 45.65 63.72 5.76
CA SER A 10 44.74 62.84 6.48
C SER A 10 44.29 63.29 7.85
N GLY A 11 42.96 63.30 8.08
CA GLY A 11 42.32 63.33 9.38
C GLY A 11 40.97 62.62 9.30
N GLN A 12 40.92 61.39 9.74
CA GLN A 12 39.71 60.61 9.86
C GLN A 12 38.81 61.20 10.95
N THR A 13 37.59 61.56 10.60
CA THR A 13 36.52 61.85 11.57
C THR A 13 35.48 60.77 11.46
N LEU A 14 35.40 59.87 12.47
CA LEU A 14 34.41 58.86 12.68
C LEU A 14 33.04 59.47 12.96
N SER A 15 32.13 59.43 12.03
CA SER A 15 30.69 59.62 12.24
C SER A 15 30.09 58.32 12.73
N ARG A 16 29.64 58.28 13.97
CA ARG A 16 28.86 57.15 14.52
C ARG A 16 27.47 57.21 13.95
N LEU A 17 27.13 56.31 12.99
CA LEU A 17 25.78 55.98 12.61
C LEU A 17 25.26 54.90 13.59
N ALA A 18 24.25 55.23 14.39
CA ALA A 18 23.55 54.23 15.21
C ALA A 18 22.66 53.40 14.30
N ILE A 19 23.06 52.16 14.01
CA ILE A 19 22.23 51.15 13.34
C ILE A 19 21.33 50.55 14.45
N ALA A 20 20.05 50.89 14.42
CA ALA A 20 19.02 50.19 15.18
C ALA A 20 18.82 48.78 14.57
N THR A 21 19.36 47.78 15.25
CA THR A 21 19.16 46.36 14.87
C THR A 21 17.75 45.98 15.27
N LEU A 22 16.85 45.92 14.30
CA LEU A 22 15.55 45.29 14.44
C LEU A 22 15.80 43.77 14.60
N ALA A 23 15.71 43.27 15.82
CA ALA A 23 15.73 41.85 16.10
C ALA A 23 14.44 41.21 15.55
N LEU A 24 14.47 40.69 14.34
CA LEU A 24 13.49 39.75 13.84
C LEU A 24 13.56 38.50 14.71
N LEU A 25 12.60 38.36 15.63
CA LEU A 25 12.33 37.11 16.34
C LEU A 25 11.98 36.04 15.29
N ARG A 26 12.97 35.25 14.86
CA ARG A 26 12.74 33.99 14.22
C ARG A 26 12.03 33.08 15.22
N PRO A 27 10.88 32.46 14.86
CA PRO A 27 10.31 31.44 15.71
C PRO A 27 11.39 30.37 15.91
N GLY A 28 11.75 30.14 17.18
CA GLY A 28 12.76 29.15 17.54
C GLY A 28 12.39 27.82 16.92
N MET A 29 13.24 27.32 16.02
CA MET A 29 13.28 25.90 15.71
C MET A 29 13.51 25.20 17.04
N ALA A 30 12.48 24.58 17.60
CA ALA A 30 12.63 23.64 18.69
C ALA A 30 13.58 22.56 18.18
N ILE A 31 14.82 22.56 18.67
CA ILE A 31 15.74 21.44 18.45
C ILE A 31 15.01 20.24 19.02
N ALA A 32 14.55 19.34 18.16
CA ALA A 32 13.93 18.09 18.58
C ALA A 32 14.90 17.42 19.55
N ALA A 33 14.42 17.12 20.75
CA ALA A 33 15.24 16.40 21.72
C ALA A 33 15.74 15.11 21.05
N PRO A 34 17.01 14.71 21.22
CA PRO A 34 17.55 13.53 20.57
C PRO A 34 16.67 12.33 20.93
N GLY A 35 16.06 11.71 19.90
CA GLY A 35 15.21 10.52 20.04
C GLY A 35 15.94 9.36 20.71
N LEU A 36 15.24 8.27 20.94
CA LEU A 36 15.86 7.05 21.40
C LEU A 36 16.57 6.34 20.25
N SER A 37 17.79 5.88 20.46
CA SER A 37 18.57 5.10 19.50
C SER A 37 19.01 3.78 20.12
N VAL A 38 19.02 2.72 19.31
CA VAL A 38 19.56 1.42 19.69
C VAL A 38 21.02 1.31 19.24
N ARG A 39 21.85 0.70 20.09
CA ARG A 39 23.24 0.34 19.80
C ARG A 39 23.48 -1.12 20.14
N PHE A 40 24.09 -1.83 19.26
CA PHE A 40 24.52 -3.21 19.51
C PHE A 40 25.94 -3.15 20.11
N GLY A 41 26.07 -3.68 21.33
CA GLY A 41 27.30 -3.62 22.13
C GLY A 41 27.13 -3.02 23.54
N THR A 42 28.21 -2.55 24.13
CA THR A 42 28.22 -2.03 25.52
C THR A 42 27.35 -0.81 25.72
N CYS A 43 26.77 -0.66 26.92
CA CYS A 43 25.82 0.37 27.29
C CYS A 43 26.34 1.34 28.37
N PRO A 44 27.24 2.28 28.06
CA PRO A 44 27.82 3.15 29.10
C PRO A 44 26.81 4.19 29.61
N THR A 45 25.90 4.72 28.77
CA THR A 45 25.00 5.85 29.08
C THR A 45 23.56 5.57 28.73
N GLY A 46 23.02 4.48 28.79
CA GLY A 46 21.61 4.13 28.41
C GLY A 46 21.04 3.09 29.35
N VAL A 47 20.07 2.36 28.85
CA VAL A 47 19.51 1.17 29.44
C VAL A 47 20.00 -0.04 28.64
N ALA A 48 20.70 -0.95 29.29
CA ALA A 48 21.05 -2.23 28.69
C ALA A 48 19.76 -3.07 28.61
N LEU A 49 19.25 -3.28 27.41
CA LEU A 49 18.13 -4.20 27.18
C LEU A 49 18.61 -5.64 27.21
N ILE A 50 19.84 -5.86 26.76
CA ILE A 50 20.56 -7.15 26.85
C ILE A 50 22.00 -6.83 27.25
N SER A 51 22.56 -7.57 28.23
CA SER A 51 23.96 -7.45 28.66
C SER A 51 24.55 -8.84 28.80
N ASP A 52 25.53 -9.15 27.97
CA ASP A 52 26.19 -10.48 27.94
C ASP A 52 25.18 -11.66 27.89
N GLY A 53 24.16 -11.51 27.02
CA GLY A 53 23.07 -12.48 26.85
C GLY A 53 21.97 -12.41 27.93
N ALA A 54 22.15 -11.65 28.98
CA ALA A 54 21.13 -11.47 30.03
C ALA A 54 20.17 -10.31 29.69
N PRO A 55 18.86 -10.56 29.49
CA PRO A 55 17.90 -9.54 29.17
C PRO A 55 17.45 -8.73 30.39
N ALA A 56 17.08 -7.46 30.17
CA ALA A 56 16.39 -6.62 31.12
C ALA A 56 15.02 -7.20 31.48
N ARG A 57 14.58 -7.02 32.71
CA ARG A 57 13.25 -7.45 33.18
C ARG A 57 12.15 -6.60 32.50
N VAL A 58 11.06 -7.23 32.12
CA VAL A 58 9.86 -6.53 31.64
C VAL A 58 8.83 -6.47 32.77
N ILE A 59 8.40 -5.26 33.13
CA ILE A 59 7.53 -5.01 34.28
C ILE A 59 6.27 -4.27 33.81
N ARG A 60 5.10 -4.72 34.27
CA ARG A 60 3.81 -4.05 34.10
C ARG A 60 2.98 -4.13 35.39
N ASP A 61 1.93 -3.35 35.49
CA ASP A 61 0.99 -3.48 36.58
C ASP A 61 0.26 -4.83 36.55
N ALA A 62 -0.06 -5.36 37.73
CA ALA A 62 -0.84 -6.61 37.84
C ALA A 62 -2.26 -6.47 37.26
N THR A 63 -2.83 -5.24 37.33
CA THR A 63 -4.16 -4.90 36.82
C THR A 63 -4.12 -4.30 35.42
N ALA A 64 -2.99 -4.40 34.69
CA ALA A 64 -2.87 -3.88 33.35
C ALA A 64 -3.85 -4.57 32.38
N ASP A 65 -4.30 -3.81 31.38
CA ASP A 65 -5.11 -4.34 30.28
C ASP A 65 -4.46 -5.59 29.64
N ALA A 66 -5.27 -6.53 29.18
CA ALA A 66 -4.79 -7.76 28.56
C ALA A 66 -3.85 -7.52 27.39
N ALA A 67 -4.08 -6.45 26.59
CA ALA A 67 -3.24 -6.09 25.45
C ALA A 67 -1.79 -5.78 25.88
N LEU A 68 -1.60 -5.17 27.05
CA LEU A 68 -0.27 -4.97 27.60
C LEU A 68 0.38 -6.29 28.01
N GLY A 69 -0.43 -7.26 28.45
CA GLY A 69 0.02 -8.63 28.74
C GLY A 69 0.62 -9.30 27.53
N TYR A 70 -0.11 -9.27 26.41
CA TYR A 70 0.35 -9.80 25.10
C TYR A 70 1.61 -9.08 24.63
N ALA A 71 1.60 -7.73 24.58
CA ALA A 71 2.74 -6.95 24.11
C ALA A 71 3.98 -7.16 24.97
N ALA A 72 3.84 -7.21 26.30
CA ALA A 72 4.96 -7.49 27.22
C ALA A 72 5.53 -8.90 27.05
N SER A 73 4.65 -9.89 26.82
CA SER A 73 5.06 -11.28 26.56
C SER A 73 5.83 -11.39 25.25
N ASN A 74 5.29 -10.81 24.18
CA ASN A 74 5.95 -10.79 22.87
C ASN A 74 7.29 -10.06 22.94
N PHE A 75 7.36 -8.93 23.64
CA PHE A 75 8.60 -8.19 23.83
C PHE A 75 9.65 -8.96 24.63
N ALA A 76 9.23 -9.70 25.66
CA ALA A 76 10.12 -10.58 26.40
C ALA A 76 10.73 -11.68 25.52
N GLN A 77 9.92 -12.29 24.65
CA GLN A 77 10.37 -13.24 23.64
C GLN A 77 11.25 -12.56 22.57
N ASP A 78 10.96 -11.31 22.18
CA ASP A 78 11.80 -10.57 21.23
C ASP A 78 13.21 -10.33 21.80
N LEU A 79 13.32 -10.01 23.08
CA LEU A 79 14.62 -9.94 23.74
C LEU A 79 15.32 -11.32 23.74
N GLY A 80 14.54 -12.40 23.88
CA GLY A 80 15.05 -13.78 23.74
C GLY A 80 15.53 -14.08 22.31
N ARG A 81 14.78 -13.71 21.28
CA ARG A 81 15.19 -13.87 19.87
C ARG A 81 16.50 -13.16 19.57
N VAL A 82 16.67 -11.96 20.16
CA VAL A 82 17.89 -11.14 19.94
C VAL A 82 19.04 -11.61 20.85
N GLY A 83 18.80 -11.94 22.12
CA GLY A 83 19.86 -12.20 23.11
C GLY A 83 20.07 -13.68 23.48
N GLY A 84 19.18 -14.56 23.02
CA GLY A 84 19.23 -16.02 23.29
C GLY A 84 18.48 -16.48 24.54
N THR A 85 17.95 -15.55 25.35
CA THR A 85 17.17 -15.91 26.56
C THR A 85 16.00 -14.96 26.70
N ASP A 86 14.78 -15.47 26.88
CA ASP A 86 13.57 -14.67 27.09
C ASP A 86 13.68 -13.82 28.36
N ALA A 87 13.18 -12.60 28.27
CA ALA A 87 13.22 -11.69 29.41
C ALA A 87 12.27 -12.14 30.54
N PRO A 88 12.66 -11.99 31.80
CA PRO A 88 11.76 -12.22 32.93
C PRO A 88 10.61 -11.23 32.94
N LEU A 89 9.38 -11.74 32.94
CA LEU A 89 8.16 -10.94 33.11
C LEU A 89 7.80 -10.81 34.60
N SER A 90 7.42 -9.62 35.05
CA SER A 90 7.02 -9.38 36.42
C SER A 90 5.91 -8.34 36.54
N THR A 91 5.06 -8.52 37.55
CA THR A 91 4.12 -7.48 38.03
C THR A 91 4.59 -6.83 39.34
N ASP A 92 5.68 -7.35 39.93
CA ASP A 92 6.31 -6.81 41.11
C ASP A 92 7.62 -6.10 40.77
N PRO A 93 7.70 -4.76 40.90
CA PRO A 93 8.90 -4.01 40.59
C PRO A 93 10.07 -4.30 41.53
N HIS A 94 9.82 -4.88 42.73
CA HIS A 94 10.82 -5.20 43.71
C HIS A 94 11.49 -6.57 43.48
N ARG A 95 10.92 -7.40 42.64
CA ARG A 95 11.45 -8.72 42.32
C ARG A 95 12.64 -8.64 41.35
N GLY A 96 13.84 -8.89 41.85
CA GLY A 96 15.09 -8.86 41.07
C GLY A 96 15.79 -7.49 41.08
N ARG A 97 16.99 -7.43 40.51
CA ARG A 97 17.84 -6.22 40.43
C ARG A 97 18.28 -5.99 38.97
N GLY A 98 18.85 -4.80 38.68
CA GLY A 98 19.38 -4.45 37.34
C GLY A 98 18.41 -3.62 36.50
N PRO A 99 18.71 -3.47 35.18
CA PRO A 99 17.89 -2.68 34.26
C PRO A 99 16.51 -3.30 34.08
N ALA A 100 15.53 -2.45 33.75
CA ALA A 100 14.16 -2.88 33.54
C ALA A 100 13.53 -2.15 32.35
N VAL A 101 12.50 -2.77 31.74
CA VAL A 101 11.54 -2.10 30.85
C VAL A 101 10.20 -2.05 31.60
N ILE A 102 9.63 -0.87 31.77
CA ILE A 102 8.39 -0.64 32.50
C ILE A 102 7.33 -0.16 31.49
N ILE A 103 6.23 -0.90 31.36
CA ILE A 103 5.15 -0.63 30.40
C ILE A 103 3.89 -0.28 31.17
N GLY A 104 3.24 0.83 30.81
CA GLY A 104 1.99 1.26 31.47
C GLY A 104 1.13 2.19 30.60
N VAL A 105 -0.10 2.42 31.06
CA VAL A 105 -1.07 3.34 30.48
C VAL A 105 -1.31 4.51 31.42
N VAL A 106 -1.35 5.71 30.88
CA VAL A 106 -1.61 6.95 31.65
C VAL A 106 -2.97 6.85 32.35
N GLY A 107 -2.98 7.12 33.66
CA GLY A 107 -4.19 7.05 34.50
C GLY A 107 -4.67 5.63 34.85
N HIS A 108 -3.98 4.59 34.35
CA HIS A 108 -4.29 3.17 34.61
C HIS A 108 -3.06 2.36 35.08
N SER A 109 -1.97 3.03 35.46
CA SER A 109 -0.73 2.41 35.91
C SER A 109 -0.24 3.03 37.19
N ALA A 110 -0.33 2.28 38.28
CA ALA A 110 0.22 2.70 39.59
C ALA A 110 1.73 2.90 39.54
N LEU A 111 2.44 2.19 38.64
CA LEU A 111 3.88 2.34 38.42
C LEU A 111 4.19 3.70 37.81
N LEU A 112 3.48 4.09 36.74
CA LEU A 112 3.65 5.40 36.09
C LEU A 112 3.26 6.54 37.05
N ASP A 113 2.14 6.43 37.77
CA ASP A 113 1.67 7.45 38.70
C ASP A 113 2.69 7.71 39.83
N ARG A 114 3.37 6.66 40.29
CA ARG A 114 4.44 6.78 41.29
C ARG A 114 5.63 7.57 40.72
N MET A 115 6.03 7.28 39.48
CA MET A 115 7.12 7.98 38.81
C MET A 115 6.79 9.44 38.51
N VAL A 116 5.55 9.75 38.12
CA VAL A 116 5.06 11.13 37.95
C VAL A 116 5.10 11.89 39.26
N ARG A 117 4.56 11.31 40.35
CA ARG A 117 4.59 11.95 41.68
C ARG A 117 6.01 12.18 42.21
N ALA A 118 6.94 11.34 41.86
CA ALA A 118 8.36 11.49 42.17
C ALA A 118 9.08 12.50 41.25
N GLY A 119 8.41 13.04 40.23
CA GLY A 119 8.98 13.99 39.27
C GLY A 119 10.03 13.41 38.34
N VAL A 120 10.09 12.06 38.19
CA VAL A 120 11.11 11.41 37.36
C VAL A 120 10.66 11.20 35.89
N ILE A 121 9.36 11.29 35.62
CA ILE A 121 8.79 11.33 34.26
C ILE A 121 7.72 12.40 34.17
N ASP A 122 7.56 12.98 32.96
CA ASP A 122 6.51 13.93 32.64
C ASP A 122 5.60 13.33 31.54
N LEU A 123 4.32 13.16 31.89
CA LEU A 123 3.27 12.66 30.99
C LEU A 123 2.30 13.75 30.55
N THR A 124 2.61 15.03 30.80
CA THR A 124 1.79 16.17 30.39
C THR A 124 1.57 16.15 28.88
N GLY A 125 0.30 16.27 28.44
CA GLY A 125 -0.07 16.30 27.05
C GLY A 125 -0.06 14.92 26.34
N LEU A 126 0.21 13.81 27.05
CA LEU A 126 0.07 12.47 26.49
C LEU A 126 -1.36 11.96 26.68
N ALA A 127 -1.99 12.21 27.81
CA ALA A 127 -3.37 11.79 28.07
C ALA A 127 -4.33 12.33 27.00
N GLY A 128 -5.22 11.48 26.49
CA GLY A 128 -6.21 11.82 25.48
C GLY A 128 -5.67 11.85 24.04
N GLN A 129 -4.37 11.68 23.81
CA GLN A 129 -3.85 11.43 22.46
C GLN A 129 -4.24 10.02 22.00
N TRP A 130 -4.99 9.92 20.91
CA TRP A 130 -5.37 8.62 20.34
C TRP A 130 -4.11 7.79 20.02
N GLU A 131 -3.96 6.64 20.72
CA GLU A 131 -2.87 5.68 20.51
C GLU A 131 -1.45 6.26 20.58
N GLY A 132 -1.30 7.45 21.21
CA GLY A 132 0.00 8.05 21.40
C GLY A 132 0.81 7.32 22.47
N TYR A 133 2.12 7.35 22.33
CA TYR A 133 3.03 6.81 23.33
C TYR A 133 4.23 7.74 23.58
N ARG A 134 4.83 7.57 24.73
CA ARG A 134 6.08 8.23 25.11
C ARG A 134 7.02 7.21 25.74
N GLN A 135 8.26 7.25 25.34
CA GLN A 135 9.33 6.40 25.84
C GLN A 135 10.39 7.27 26.54
N PHE A 136 10.88 6.82 27.69
CA PHE A 136 11.86 7.55 28.51
C PHE A 136 12.98 6.63 28.93
N ILE A 137 14.21 7.15 29.01
CA ILE A 137 15.29 6.55 29.80
C ILE A 137 15.29 7.24 31.15
N VAL A 138 15.04 6.47 32.23
CA VAL A 138 14.85 6.98 33.58
C VAL A 138 15.89 6.38 34.51
N HIS A 139 16.56 7.25 35.28
CA HIS A 139 17.46 6.86 36.35
C HIS A 139 16.67 6.72 37.64
N ARG A 140 16.85 5.61 38.37
CA ARG A 140 16.19 5.29 39.63
C ARG A 140 14.68 5.50 39.59
N PRO A 141 13.97 4.88 38.60
CA PRO A 141 12.54 5.09 38.45
C PRO A 141 11.73 4.63 39.66
N LEU A 142 12.19 3.53 40.27
CA LEU A 142 11.58 2.90 41.42
C LEU A 142 12.69 2.32 42.32
N PRO A 143 12.43 2.10 43.64
CA PRO A 143 13.40 1.44 44.53
C PRO A 143 13.88 0.09 44.01
N GLY A 144 15.18 -0.11 43.95
CA GLY A 144 15.82 -1.35 43.46
C GLY A 144 16.00 -1.42 41.93
N ILE A 145 15.66 -0.37 41.18
CA ILE A 145 15.91 -0.26 39.75
C ILE A 145 16.82 0.94 39.48
N ASP A 146 18.05 0.70 39.04
CA ASP A 146 18.99 1.79 38.76
C ASP A 146 18.67 2.57 37.48
N ARG A 147 18.26 1.86 36.43
CA ARG A 147 17.87 2.44 35.13
C ARG A 147 16.71 1.66 34.52
N ALA A 148 15.77 2.36 33.89
CA ALA A 148 14.72 1.74 33.12
C ALA A 148 14.43 2.47 31.82
N LEU A 149 14.02 1.68 30.83
CA LEU A 149 13.21 2.17 29.72
C LEU A 149 11.74 2.16 30.19
N VAL A 150 11.11 3.33 30.24
CA VAL A 150 9.69 3.48 30.58
C VAL A 150 8.90 3.74 29.31
N ILE A 151 7.90 2.92 29.04
CA ILE A 151 6.98 3.05 27.90
C ILE A 151 5.60 3.39 28.44
N ALA A 152 5.15 4.62 28.21
CA ALA A 152 3.86 5.13 28.63
C ALA A 152 2.95 5.33 27.42
N GLY A 153 1.83 4.61 27.35
CA GLY A 153 0.77 4.81 26.36
C GLY A 153 -0.29 5.77 26.85
N ALA A 154 -0.82 6.61 25.96
CA ALA A 154 -2.01 7.41 26.22
C ALA A 154 -3.24 6.54 26.48
N ASP A 155 -3.28 5.40 25.84
CA ASP A 155 -4.25 4.31 25.98
C ASP A 155 -3.55 2.95 25.83
N ARG A 156 -4.34 1.84 25.85
CA ARG A 156 -3.79 0.47 25.77
C ARG A 156 -2.99 0.24 24.49
N ARG A 157 -3.46 0.74 23.33
CA ARG A 157 -2.78 0.58 22.03
C ARG A 157 -1.54 1.46 21.93
N GLY A 158 -1.55 2.65 22.49
CA GLY A 158 -0.34 3.46 22.60
C GLY A 158 0.79 2.76 23.32
N ALA A 159 0.48 2.05 24.44
CA ALA A 159 1.47 1.24 25.15
C ALA A 159 1.96 0.04 24.31
N VAL A 160 1.06 -0.64 23.60
CA VAL A 160 1.38 -1.74 22.66
C VAL A 160 2.32 -1.24 21.55
N PHE A 161 1.96 -0.14 20.87
CA PHE A 161 2.77 0.40 19.77
C PHE A 161 4.13 0.93 20.24
N GLY A 162 4.18 1.57 21.42
CA GLY A 162 5.44 1.98 22.01
C GLY A 162 6.35 0.79 22.36
N THR A 163 5.78 -0.38 22.65
CA THR A 163 6.51 -1.61 22.94
C THR A 163 7.05 -2.23 21.64
N TYR A 164 6.20 -2.39 20.62
CA TYR A 164 6.63 -2.93 19.33
C TYR A 164 7.57 -1.99 18.54
N ASP A 165 7.52 -0.68 18.80
CA ASP A 165 8.51 0.26 18.28
C ASP A 165 9.94 -0.07 18.78
N ILE A 166 10.08 -0.53 20.00
CA ILE A 166 11.37 -1.02 20.52
C ILE A 166 11.72 -2.38 19.92
N SER A 167 10.75 -3.30 19.77
CA SER A 167 10.98 -4.59 19.12
C SER A 167 11.57 -4.41 17.71
N GLU A 168 10.99 -3.52 16.91
CA GLU A 168 11.49 -3.20 15.56
C GLU A 168 12.91 -2.60 15.63
N LYS A 169 13.15 -1.65 16.53
CA LYS A 169 14.46 -1.00 16.70
C LYS A 169 15.58 -1.96 17.14
N ILE A 170 15.27 -3.01 17.88
CA ILE A 170 16.25 -4.05 18.28
C ILE A 170 16.43 -5.14 17.21
N GLY A 171 15.77 -5.01 16.04
CA GLY A 171 15.95 -5.89 14.89
C GLY A 171 14.89 -7.00 14.76
N VAL A 172 13.78 -6.96 15.49
CA VAL A 172 12.67 -7.91 15.29
C VAL A 172 11.68 -7.30 14.30
N SER A 173 11.77 -7.73 13.03
CA SER A 173 10.84 -7.31 11.97
C SER A 173 9.40 -7.75 12.27
N PRO A 174 8.38 -7.00 11.87
CA PRO A 174 7.00 -7.51 11.84
C PRO A 174 6.87 -8.84 11.08
N ASP A 175 7.69 -9.05 10.06
CA ASP A 175 7.67 -10.22 9.17
C ASP A 175 8.44 -11.43 9.76
N TYR A 176 8.92 -11.36 11.02
CA TYR A 176 9.68 -12.45 11.62
C TYR A 176 8.94 -13.78 11.60
N TRP A 177 7.61 -13.74 11.72
CA TRP A 177 6.76 -14.93 11.66
C TRP A 177 6.13 -15.11 10.27
N PHE A 178 5.52 -14.04 9.68
CA PHE A 178 4.77 -14.11 8.41
C PHE A 178 5.63 -14.35 7.18
N ALA A 179 6.92 -14.01 7.22
CA ALA A 179 7.85 -14.29 6.12
C ALA A 179 9.17 -14.89 6.60
N ASP A 180 9.18 -15.45 7.84
CA ASP A 180 10.34 -16.14 8.41
C ASP A 180 11.62 -15.31 8.41
N VAL A 181 11.50 -13.98 8.52
CA VAL A 181 12.66 -13.07 8.59
C VAL A 181 13.47 -13.36 9.83
N PRO A 182 14.73 -13.80 9.69
CA PRO A 182 15.55 -14.18 10.85
C PRO A 182 15.90 -12.96 11.69
N VAL A 183 15.91 -13.13 13.01
CA VAL A 183 16.37 -12.10 13.95
C VAL A 183 17.85 -12.26 14.18
N ALA A 184 18.62 -11.18 13.99
CA ALA A 184 20.06 -11.18 14.23
C ALA A 184 20.35 -11.31 15.75
N HIS A 185 21.28 -12.18 16.12
CA HIS A 185 21.65 -12.41 17.50
C HIS A 185 22.69 -11.37 17.95
N HIS A 186 22.45 -10.74 19.12
CA HIS A 186 23.33 -9.76 19.74
C HIS A 186 23.47 -10.03 21.25
N GLY A 187 24.68 -10.31 21.73
CA GLY A 187 24.96 -10.53 23.13
C GLY A 187 24.74 -9.30 24.01
N SER A 188 24.77 -8.10 23.45
CA SER A 188 24.51 -6.87 24.19
C SER A 188 23.77 -5.86 23.33
N VAL A 189 22.70 -5.27 23.87
CA VAL A 189 21.84 -4.26 23.22
C VAL A 189 21.59 -3.11 24.19
N CYS A 190 21.91 -1.91 23.78
CA CYS A 190 21.75 -0.68 24.52
C CYS A 190 20.72 0.25 23.87
N ILE A 191 19.79 0.79 24.66
CA ILE A 191 18.97 1.91 24.22
C ILE A 191 19.47 3.20 24.88
N ALA A 192 19.75 4.21 24.08
CA ALA A 192 20.34 5.48 24.49
C ALA A 192 19.49 6.67 24.00
N GLY A 193 19.65 7.83 24.63
CA GLY A 193 18.87 9.04 24.41
C GLY A 193 18.17 9.48 25.69
N THR A 194 17.15 10.33 25.56
CA THR A 194 16.39 10.79 26.73
C THR A 194 14.91 10.45 26.64
N ARG A 195 14.28 10.80 25.51
CA ARG A 195 12.84 10.67 25.30
C ARG A 195 12.50 10.52 23.81
N ALA A 196 11.51 9.70 23.51
CA ALA A 196 10.82 9.70 22.23
C ALA A 196 9.31 9.79 22.46
N GLN A 197 8.57 10.35 21.50
CA GLN A 197 7.11 10.42 21.52
C GLN A 197 6.62 10.28 20.09
N ASP A 198 5.52 9.52 19.91
CA ASP A 198 4.88 9.38 18.63
C ASP A 198 3.37 9.12 18.79
N ALA A 199 2.61 9.36 17.73
CA ALA A 199 1.17 9.11 17.67
C ALA A 199 0.71 9.03 16.22
N PRO A 200 -0.26 8.15 15.89
CA PRO A 200 -0.75 8.02 14.53
C PRO A 200 -1.51 9.26 14.05
N LYS A 201 -1.51 9.45 12.73
CA LYS A 201 -2.23 10.55 12.07
C LYS A 201 -3.54 10.08 11.42
N VAL A 202 -3.62 8.83 10.98
CA VAL A 202 -4.87 8.18 10.58
C VAL A 202 -5.40 7.39 11.77
N ARG A 203 -6.69 7.54 12.11
CA ARG A 203 -7.27 7.01 13.34
C ARG A 203 -7.37 5.49 13.33
N TYR A 204 -8.03 4.91 12.32
CA TYR A 204 -8.15 3.47 12.10
C TYR A 204 -7.31 3.07 10.89
N ARG A 205 -6.41 2.13 11.09
CA ARG A 205 -5.41 1.69 10.10
C ARG A 205 -5.43 0.16 10.06
N GLY A 206 -5.73 -0.39 8.90
CA GLY A 206 -5.84 -1.82 8.84
C GLY A 206 -5.96 -2.41 7.45
N PHE A 207 -6.34 -3.66 7.43
CA PHE A 207 -6.56 -4.39 6.20
C PHE A 207 -7.78 -5.31 6.32
N PHE A 208 -8.23 -5.76 5.17
CA PHE A 208 -9.31 -6.70 4.97
C PHE A 208 -8.77 -8.00 4.37
N ILE A 209 -9.01 -9.12 5.04
CA ILE A 209 -8.72 -10.45 4.51
C ILE A 209 -9.93 -10.89 3.71
N ASN A 210 -9.86 -10.77 2.40
CA ASN A 210 -10.99 -11.12 1.55
C ASN A 210 -11.15 -12.66 1.41
N ASP A 211 -10.04 -13.42 1.38
CA ASP A 211 -9.99 -14.89 1.32
C ASP A 211 -10.92 -15.49 0.24
N GLU A 212 -10.58 -15.23 -1.01
CA GLU A 212 -11.37 -15.66 -2.16
C GLU A 212 -11.17 -17.16 -2.52
N ASP A 213 -10.59 -17.97 -1.62
CA ASP A 213 -10.22 -19.36 -1.91
C ASP A 213 -9.33 -19.51 -3.17
N PRO A 214 -8.36 -20.42 -3.23
CA PRO A 214 -8.08 -21.51 -2.27
C PRO A 214 -6.92 -21.28 -1.30
N ALA A 215 -6.20 -20.14 -1.39
CA ALA A 215 -4.89 -19.99 -0.79
C ALA A 215 -4.93 -19.90 0.76
N LEU A 216 -5.39 -18.81 1.35
CA LEU A 216 -5.40 -18.65 2.81
C LEU A 216 -6.23 -19.73 3.51
N LYS A 217 -7.38 -20.09 2.96
CA LYS A 217 -8.22 -21.17 3.53
C LYS A 217 -7.49 -22.51 3.52
N GLY A 218 -6.84 -22.87 2.40
CA GLY A 218 -6.07 -24.11 2.29
C GLY A 218 -4.92 -24.15 3.30
N TRP A 219 -4.17 -23.08 3.39
CA TRP A 219 -3.10 -22.91 4.38
C TRP A 219 -3.62 -22.98 5.81
N ALA A 220 -4.67 -22.23 6.13
CA ALA A 220 -5.24 -22.20 7.48
C ALA A 220 -5.76 -23.59 7.90
N GLN A 221 -6.32 -24.35 6.96
CA GLN A 221 -6.76 -25.72 7.21
C GLN A 221 -5.57 -26.63 7.56
N HIS A 222 -4.45 -26.52 6.87
CA HIS A 222 -3.23 -27.28 7.16
C HIS A 222 -2.56 -26.86 8.47
N ALA A 223 -2.39 -25.57 8.68
CA ALA A 223 -1.60 -25.06 9.80
C ALA A 223 -2.37 -24.98 11.13
N PHE A 224 -3.69 -24.74 11.09
CA PHE A 224 -4.50 -24.45 12.27
C PHE A 224 -5.80 -25.26 12.37
N GLY A 225 -6.09 -26.11 11.37
CA GLY A 225 -7.36 -26.83 11.28
C GLY A 225 -8.54 -25.97 10.82
N GLY A 226 -8.27 -24.76 10.31
CA GLY A 226 -9.24 -23.83 9.75
C GLY A 226 -8.94 -22.36 10.04
N VAL A 227 -9.75 -21.47 9.51
CA VAL A 227 -9.68 -20.03 9.77
C VAL A 227 -10.32 -19.75 11.15
N ASN A 228 -9.52 -19.70 12.19
CA ASN A 228 -9.95 -19.68 13.59
C ASN A 228 -9.10 -18.75 14.47
N ALA A 229 -9.40 -18.69 15.78
CA ALA A 229 -8.68 -17.83 16.72
C ALA A 229 -7.18 -18.10 16.78
N ALA A 230 -6.72 -19.34 16.55
CA ALA A 230 -5.29 -19.65 16.56
C ALA A 230 -4.58 -19.00 15.36
N MET A 231 -5.17 -19.04 14.17
CA MET A 231 -4.68 -18.30 13.01
C MET A 231 -4.73 -16.79 13.24
N TYR A 232 -5.88 -16.28 13.73
CA TYR A 232 -6.05 -14.85 13.95
C TYR A 232 -5.10 -14.29 15.01
N ALA A 233 -4.62 -15.08 15.98
CA ALA A 233 -3.62 -14.63 16.93
C ALA A 233 -2.35 -14.11 16.24
N HIS A 234 -1.87 -14.80 15.21
CA HIS A 234 -0.74 -14.38 14.40
C HIS A 234 -1.06 -13.17 13.52
N VAL A 235 -2.26 -13.11 12.94
CA VAL A 235 -2.73 -11.96 12.14
C VAL A 235 -2.82 -10.70 13.01
N PHE A 236 -3.38 -10.80 14.21
CA PHE A 236 -3.50 -9.66 15.14
C PHE A 236 -2.13 -9.16 15.61
N GLU A 237 -1.21 -10.07 15.92
CA GLU A 237 0.15 -9.68 16.27
C GLU A 237 0.85 -8.98 15.10
N TYR A 238 0.73 -9.51 13.88
CA TYR A 238 1.30 -8.93 12.68
C TYR A 238 0.77 -7.52 12.43
N LEU A 239 -0.54 -7.33 12.47
CA LEU A 239 -1.20 -6.04 12.36
C LEU A 239 -0.66 -5.03 13.39
N LEU A 240 -0.61 -5.42 14.66
CA LEU A 240 -0.17 -4.54 15.75
C LEU A 240 1.33 -4.21 15.69
N ARG A 241 2.18 -5.14 15.23
CA ARG A 241 3.60 -4.88 15.01
C ARG A 241 3.85 -3.85 13.91
N MET A 242 3.00 -3.81 12.89
CA MET A 242 2.98 -2.78 11.85
C MET A 242 2.30 -1.48 12.30
N LYS A 243 1.90 -1.37 13.57
CA LYS A 243 1.14 -0.24 14.15
C LYS A 243 -0.25 -0.03 13.52
N GLY A 244 -0.83 -1.08 12.92
CA GLY A 244 -2.23 -1.16 12.56
C GLY A 244 -3.10 -1.45 13.78
N ASN A 245 -4.40 -1.14 13.71
CA ASN A 245 -5.32 -1.32 14.81
C ASN A 245 -6.68 -1.90 14.41
N THR A 246 -6.97 -2.03 13.10
CA THR A 246 -8.29 -2.39 12.60
C THR A 246 -8.21 -3.56 11.62
N LEU A 247 -9.11 -4.53 11.75
CA LEU A 247 -9.20 -5.67 10.84
C LEU A 247 -10.63 -5.90 10.39
N TRP A 248 -10.81 -6.15 9.09
CA TRP A 248 -11.96 -6.86 8.54
C TRP A 248 -11.54 -8.32 8.30
N PRO A 249 -12.24 -9.30 8.93
CA PRO A 249 -11.83 -10.69 8.88
C PRO A 249 -12.18 -11.36 7.53
N ALA A 250 -11.66 -12.57 7.32
CA ALA A 250 -12.00 -13.43 6.21
C ALA A 250 -13.52 -13.65 6.09
N MET A 251 -14.04 -13.56 4.88
CA MET A 251 -15.45 -13.37 4.63
C MET A 251 -16.08 -14.48 3.79
N TRP A 252 -15.54 -14.83 2.63
CA TRP A 252 -16.16 -15.78 1.71
C TRP A 252 -16.21 -17.19 2.29
N GLY A 253 -17.46 -17.65 2.56
CA GLY A 253 -17.67 -18.92 3.22
C GLY A 253 -17.16 -18.98 4.67
N LYS A 254 -16.90 -17.83 5.31
CA LYS A 254 -16.41 -17.70 6.69
C LYS A 254 -17.35 -16.81 7.52
N ALA A 255 -17.36 -17.07 8.82
CA ALA A 255 -18.13 -16.29 9.78
C ALA A 255 -17.31 -16.11 11.07
N PHE A 256 -16.46 -15.09 11.10
CA PHE A 256 -15.45 -14.82 12.13
C PHE A 256 -15.83 -15.16 13.57
N ALA A 257 -17.00 -14.70 14.01
CA ALA A 257 -17.45 -14.88 15.38
C ALA A 257 -18.31 -16.15 15.58
N LEU A 258 -18.77 -16.78 14.50
CA LEU A 258 -19.56 -18.04 14.54
C LEU A 258 -18.62 -19.25 14.39
N ASP A 259 -17.66 -19.19 13.46
CA ASP A 259 -16.71 -20.29 13.20
C ASP A 259 -15.84 -20.59 14.43
N ASP A 260 -15.40 -19.54 15.13
CA ASP A 260 -14.73 -19.68 16.42
C ASP A 260 -15.12 -18.53 17.37
N PRO A 261 -15.98 -18.78 18.35
CA PRO A 261 -16.42 -17.76 19.32
C PRO A 261 -15.30 -17.12 20.15
N ARG A 262 -14.10 -17.69 20.16
CA ARG A 262 -12.93 -17.12 20.84
C ARG A 262 -12.29 -15.98 20.05
N SER A 263 -12.56 -15.87 18.76
CA SER A 263 -11.91 -14.90 17.86
C SER A 263 -12.17 -13.45 18.27
N GLN A 264 -13.42 -13.06 18.54
CA GLN A 264 -13.78 -11.69 18.94
C GLN A 264 -13.20 -11.31 20.33
N PRO A 265 -13.32 -12.14 21.38
CA PRO A 265 -12.64 -11.88 22.66
C PRO A 265 -11.13 -11.76 22.52
N LEU A 266 -10.48 -12.57 21.67
CA LEU A 266 -9.05 -12.53 21.44
C LEU A 266 -8.62 -11.22 20.77
N ALA A 267 -9.34 -10.78 19.74
CA ALA A 267 -9.09 -9.51 19.07
C ALA A 267 -9.08 -8.34 20.07
N ASP A 268 -10.10 -8.25 20.90
CA ASP A 268 -10.21 -7.21 21.92
C ASP A 268 -9.11 -7.33 22.98
N ALA A 269 -8.81 -8.57 23.45
CA ALA A 269 -7.76 -8.81 24.41
C ALA A 269 -6.37 -8.44 23.89
N MET A 270 -6.12 -8.54 22.60
CA MET A 270 -4.87 -8.08 21.96
C MET A 270 -4.89 -6.58 21.63
N GLY A 271 -6.07 -5.94 21.64
CA GLY A 271 -6.22 -4.51 21.35
C GLY A 271 -6.61 -4.21 19.91
N VAL A 272 -7.11 -5.18 19.14
CA VAL A 272 -7.57 -4.99 17.76
C VAL A 272 -9.01 -4.54 17.71
N VAL A 273 -9.31 -3.54 16.89
CA VAL A 273 -10.67 -3.07 16.57
C VAL A 273 -11.20 -3.91 15.42
N MET A 274 -12.27 -4.66 15.66
CA MET A 274 -12.89 -5.46 14.61
C MET A 274 -13.97 -4.67 13.87
N GLY A 275 -13.98 -4.80 12.56
CA GLY A 275 -15.08 -4.40 11.69
C GLY A 275 -15.59 -5.58 10.89
N THR A 276 -16.51 -5.31 9.99
CA THR A 276 -16.98 -6.24 8.96
C THR A 276 -16.93 -5.53 7.62
N SER A 277 -16.91 -6.28 6.51
CA SER A 277 -16.75 -5.72 5.18
C SER A 277 -17.90 -4.77 4.78
N HIS A 278 -17.74 -4.14 3.63
CA HIS A 278 -18.63 -3.12 3.11
C HIS A 278 -20.07 -3.61 2.85
N HIS A 279 -20.32 -4.91 2.70
CA HIS A 279 -21.66 -5.50 2.52
C HIS A 279 -22.12 -6.41 3.68
N GLU A 280 -21.37 -6.43 4.77
CA GLU A 280 -21.63 -7.22 5.98
C GLU A 280 -22.03 -6.31 7.16
N PRO A 281 -23.25 -5.75 7.18
CA PRO A 281 -23.62 -4.77 8.17
C PRO A 281 -23.87 -5.37 9.56
N MET A 282 -23.75 -4.51 10.59
CA MET A 282 -24.16 -4.78 11.97
C MET A 282 -23.38 -5.91 12.64
N MET A 283 -22.05 -6.00 12.36
CA MET A 283 -21.16 -7.01 12.94
C MET A 283 -21.57 -8.45 12.60
N ARG A 284 -22.17 -8.64 11.44
CA ARG A 284 -22.55 -9.95 10.90
C ARG A 284 -21.71 -10.30 9.69
N ALA A 285 -21.31 -11.57 9.57
CA ALA A 285 -20.79 -12.11 8.34
C ALA A 285 -21.94 -12.50 7.38
N GLN A 286 -21.72 -12.31 6.07
CA GLN A 286 -22.68 -12.72 5.04
C GLN A 286 -23.02 -14.22 5.16
N GLN A 287 -22.03 -15.05 5.43
CA GLN A 287 -22.18 -16.49 5.62
C GLN A 287 -23.15 -16.84 6.74
N GLU A 288 -23.28 -16.02 7.79
CA GLU A 288 -24.20 -16.27 8.90
C GLU A 288 -25.66 -16.23 8.44
N TRP A 289 -26.00 -15.40 7.41
CA TRP A 289 -27.35 -15.35 6.85
C TRP A 289 -27.79 -16.68 6.23
N HIS A 290 -26.86 -17.41 5.65
CA HIS A 290 -27.07 -18.70 5.00
C HIS A 290 -26.87 -19.90 5.93
N THR A 291 -26.54 -19.65 7.21
CA THR A 291 -26.28 -20.72 8.18
C THR A 291 -27.54 -21.06 8.97
N PRO A 292 -28.07 -22.29 8.88
CA PRO A 292 -29.23 -22.71 9.63
C PRO A 292 -29.06 -22.57 11.14
N GLY A 293 -30.09 -22.07 11.82
CA GLY A 293 -30.11 -21.94 13.28
C GLY A 293 -29.56 -20.64 13.83
N VAL A 294 -29.00 -19.78 12.99
CA VAL A 294 -28.56 -18.43 13.39
C VAL A 294 -29.78 -17.54 13.62
N PRO A 295 -29.90 -16.84 14.77
CA PRO A 295 -31.07 -16.03 15.09
C PRO A 295 -31.40 -14.96 14.04
N GLY A 296 -32.60 -14.98 13.48
CA GLY A 296 -33.05 -14.04 12.45
C GLY A 296 -32.51 -14.31 11.05
N ALA A 297 -31.63 -15.30 10.85
CA ALA A 297 -31.09 -15.63 9.53
C ALA A 297 -32.12 -16.37 8.66
N GLY A 298 -31.95 -16.26 7.35
CA GLY A 298 -32.73 -16.99 6.33
C GLY A 298 -33.90 -16.21 5.74
N GLY A 299 -34.39 -16.75 4.63
CA GLY A 299 -35.36 -16.09 3.76
C GLY A 299 -34.68 -15.12 2.78
N ALA A 300 -35.46 -14.27 2.12
CA ALA A 300 -34.90 -13.30 1.16
C ALA A 300 -34.04 -12.26 1.86
N TRP A 301 -32.87 -11.96 1.28
CA TRP A 301 -32.04 -10.81 1.65
C TRP A 301 -32.64 -9.54 1.00
N ASP A 302 -33.85 -9.21 1.42
CA ASP A 302 -34.67 -8.11 0.88
C ASP A 302 -35.39 -7.43 2.04
N TYR A 303 -35.03 -6.18 2.29
CA TYR A 303 -35.54 -5.45 3.43
C TYR A 303 -37.04 -5.14 3.33
N ALA A 304 -37.58 -4.96 2.13
CA ALA A 304 -39.00 -4.70 1.92
C ALA A 304 -39.86 -5.92 2.21
N ARG A 305 -39.33 -7.10 1.91
CA ARG A 305 -40.06 -8.38 2.06
C ARG A 305 -39.78 -9.11 3.37
N ASN A 306 -38.59 -8.95 3.93
CA ASN A 306 -38.07 -9.73 5.06
C ASN A 306 -37.40 -8.85 6.15
N GLY A 307 -37.79 -7.59 6.25
CA GLY A 307 -37.16 -6.61 7.13
C GLY A 307 -37.21 -6.96 8.62
N GLU A 308 -38.23 -7.74 9.09
CA GLU A 308 -38.30 -8.17 10.48
C GLU A 308 -37.21 -9.16 10.85
N ASN A 309 -36.94 -10.15 9.98
CA ASN A 309 -35.83 -11.09 10.18
C ASN A 309 -34.51 -10.40 10.10
N LEU A 310 -34.32 -9.49 9.12
CA LEU A 310 -33.09 -8.70 9.01
C LEU A 310 -32.84 -7.86 10.27
N ARG A 311 -33.84 -7.20 10.84
CA ARG A 311 -33.69 -6.46 12.10
C ARG A 311 -33.34 -7.37 13.28
N ARG A 312 -33.89 -8.59 13.37
CA ARG A 312 -33.49 -9.59 14.39
C ARG A 312 -32.04 -10.04 14.18
N PHE A 313 -31.68 -10.34 12.95
CA PHE A 313 -30.33 -10.75 12.58
C PHE A 313 -29.29 -9.67 12.96
N TRP A 314 -29.55 -8.42 12.63
CA TRP A 314 -28.69 -7.28 12.99
C TRP A 314 -28.65 -7.02 14.51
N ARG A 315 -29.80 -7.14 15.19
CA ARG A 315 -29.86 -6.99 16.66
C ARG A 315 -28.96 -8.00 17.38
N ASP A 316 -28.97 -9.23 16.94
CA ASP A 316 -28.14 -10.27 17.52
C ASP A 316 -26.63 -10.04 17.24
N GLY A 317 -26.25 -9.51 16.10
CA GLY A 317 -24.86 -9.10 15.81
C GLY A 317 -24.35 -8.02 16.78
N ILE A 318 -25.18 -6.99 17.03
CA ILE A 318 -24.82 -5.94 18.00
C ILE A 318 -24.86 -6.47 19.44
N ALA A 319 -25.80 -7.39 19.79
CA ALA A 319 -25.84 -8.04 21.10
C ALA A 319 -24.56 -8.83 21.36
N ARG A 320 -24.05 -9.55 20.36
CA ARG A 320 -22.75 -10.25 20.42
C ARG A 320 -21.59 -9.27 20.66
N MET A 321 -21.56 -8.11 19.97
CA MET A 321 -20.56 -7.07 20.18
C MET A 321 -20.56 -6.58 21.65
N THR A 322 -21.70 -6.54 22.33
CA THR A 322 -21.85 -6.07 23.71
C THR A 322 -21.75 -7.19 24.76
N SER A 323 -21.43 -8.41 24.38
CA SER A 323 -21.37 -9.57 25.28
C SER A 323 -20.14 -9.62 26.20
N LYS A 324 -19.24 -8.65 26.12
CA LYS A 324 -18.02 -8.56 26.95
C LYS A 324 -18.34 -8.45 28.47
N GLY A 325 -19.47 -7.86 28.80
CA GLY A 325 -19.94 -7.70 30.19
C GLY A 325 -20.96 -6.56 30.32
N PRO A 326 -21.59 -6.40 31.48
CA PRO A 326 -22.59 -5.35 31.70
C PRO A 326 -22.02 -3.96 31.38
N GLY A 327 -22.62 -3.25 30.42
CA GLY A 327 -22.20 -1.92 29.99
C GLY A 327 -20.88 -1.88 29.22
N GLN A 328 -20.27 -3.01 28.90
CA GLN A 328 -19.04 -3.14 28.14
C GLN A 328 -19.31 -3.67 26.73
N ALA A 329 -18.45 -3.30 25.78
CA ALA A 329 -18.46 -3.81 24.42
C ALA A 329 -17.01 -4.13 23.99
N TYR A 330 -16.90 -5.06 23.06
CA TYR A 330 -15.65 -5.26 22.34
C TYR A 330 -15.35 -4.04 21.44
N ASP A 331 -14.10 -3.66 21.31
CA ASP A 331 -13.71 -2.57 20.40
C ASP A 331 -14.11 -2.93 18.96
N SER A 332 -15.01 -2.14 18.40
CA SER A 332 -15.60 -2.42 17.09
C SER A 332 -15.87 -1.15 16.28
N LEU A 333 -15.82 -1.29 14.96
CA LEU A 333 -16.24 -0.29 13.99
C LEU A 333 -17.38 -0.89 13.17
N VAL A 334 -18.61 -0.44 13.43
CA VAL A 334 -19.83 -1.09 12.90
C VAL A 334 -20.12 -0.60 11.49
N THR A 335 -20.10 -1.51 10.52
CA THR A 335 -20.59 -1.25 9.15
C THR A 335 -22.10 -1.10 9.17
N ILE A 336 -22.61 -0.02 8.55
CA ILE A 336 -24.05 0.22 8.37
C ILE A 336 -24.38 0.36 6.88
N GLY A 337 -25.66 0.28 6.56
CA GLY A 337 -26.15 0.20 5.20
C GLY A 337 -26.47 -1.24 4.82
N MET A 338 -26.65 -1.49 3.55
CA MET A 338 -26.95 -2.82 3.00
C MET A 338 -26.62 -2.81 1.50
N ARG A 339 -26.08 -3.89 0.99
CA ARG A 339 -26.02 -4.25 -0.43
C ARG A 339 -26.85 -5.51 -0.67
N GLY A 340 -26.98 -5.96 -1.89
CA GLY A 340 -27.62 -7.23 -2.22
C GLY A 340 -26.87 -8.45 -1.67
N ASP A 341 -27.49 -9.60 -1.73
CA ASP A 341 -26.88 -10.87 -1.31
C ASP A 341 -25.70 -11.21 -2.21
N GLY A 342 -24.59 -11.68 -1.63
CA GLY A 342 -23.38 -12.01 -2.39
C GLY A 342 -22.64 -10.83 -3.00
N ASP A 343 -22.65 -9.66 -2.36
CA ASP A 343 -21.99 -8.43 -2.81
C ASP A 343 -22.58 -7.82 -4.10
N GLU A 344 -23.82 -8.15 -4.42
CA GLU A 344 -24.55 -7.63 -5.56
C GLU A 344 -25.22 -6.27 -5.26
N PRO A 345 -25.62 -5.48 -6.27
CA PRO A 345 -26.44 -4.28 -6.05
C PRO A 345 -27.77 -4.59 -5.35
N LEU A 346 -28.22 -3.67 -4.49
CA LEU A 346 -29.46 -3.86 -3.72
C LEU A 346 -30.71 -3.94 -4.61
N SER A 347 -30.76 -3.19 -5.70
CA SER A 347 -31.81 -3.24 -6.74
C SER A 347 -31.34 -2.49 -7.98
N GLU A 348 -32.01 -2.76 -9.12
CA GLU A 348 -31.87 -1.91 -10.29
C GLU A 348 -32.55 -0.55 -10.01
N GLY A 349 -31.80 0.54 -10.20
CA GLY A 349 -32.26 1.91 -9.97
C GLY A 349 -31.91 2.47 -8.59
N THR A 350 -32.59 3.55 -8.17
CA THR A 350 -32.26 4.27 -6.94
C THR A 350 -32.95 3.69 -5.71
N ALA A 351 -32.25 2.88 -4.93
CA ALA A 351 -32.72 2.37 -3.63
C ALA A 351 -32.55 3.36 -2.47
N ILE A 352 -32.40 4.67 -2.73
CA ILE A 352 -32.04 5.70 -1.74
C ILE A 352 -33.00 5.71 -0.54
N ALA A 353 -34.31 5.79 -0.79
CA ALA A 353 -35.31 5.86 0.29
C ALA A 353 -35.32 4.60 1.18
N GLN A 354 -35.17 3.44 0.56
CA GLN A 354 -35.08 2.16 1.28
C GLN A 354 -33.81 2.11 2.12
N LEU A 355 -32.67 2.49 1.55
CA LEU A 355 -31.39 2.47 2.26
C LEU A 355 -31.33 3.50 3.40
N GLN A 356 -31.98 4.65 3.27
CA GLN A 356 -32.16 5.62 4.36
C GLN A 356 -32.99 5.02 5.51
N THR A 357 -34.03 4.25 5.19
CA THR A 357 -34.84 3.54 6.19
C THR A 357 -34.02 2.45 6.89
N ILE A 358 -33.24 1.68 6.13
CA ILE A 358 -32.33 0.66 6.67
C ILE A 358 -31.35 1.27 7.66
N VAL A 359 -30.65 2.34 7.26
CA VAL A 359 -29.69 3.05 8.13
C VAL A 359 -30.35 3.57 9.41
N ALA A 360 -31.55 4.14 9.31
CA ALA A 360 -32.29 4.61 10.48
C ALA A 360 -32.63 3.48 11.45
N ASP A 361 -33.08 2.33 10.94
CA ASP A 361 -33.40 1.15 11.77
C ASP A 361 -32.16 0.50 12.38
N GLN A 362 -31.06 0.38 11.63
CA GLN A 362 -29.77 -0.09 12.14
C GLN A 362 -29.26 0.79 13.28
N ARG A 363 -29.33 2.10 13.14
CA ARG A 363 -28.94 3.04 14.19
C ARG A 363 -29.82 2.96 15.42
N ARG A 364 -31.14 2.71 15.25
CA ARG A 364 -32.06 2.46 16.37
C ARG A 364 -31.67 1.17 17.09
N ILE A 365 -31.36 0.10 16.35
CA ILE A 365 -30.91 -1.18 16.94
C ILE A 365 -29.64 -0.98 17.74
N ILE A 366 -28.65 -0.24 17.21
CA ILE A 366 -27.40 0.08 17.92
C ILE A 366 -27.72 0.79 19.25
N ALA A 367 -28.59 1.81 19.23
CA ALA A 367 -28.94 2.56 20.44
C ALA A 367 -29.67 1.67 21.47
N ASP A 368 -30.67 0.88 21.04
CA ASP A 368 -31.43 0.00 21.87
C ASP A 368 -30.58 -1.07 22.57
N VAL A 369 -29.69 -1.72 21.80
CA VAL A 369 -28.89 -2.85 22.32
C VAL A 369 -27.74 -2.33 23.21
N THR A 370 -27.08 -1.24 22.82
CA THR A 370 -25.97 -0.68 23.60
C THR A 370 -26.41 0.13 24.81
N GLY A 371 -27.68 0.54 24.86
CA GLY A 371 -28.20 1.48 25.88
C GLY A 371 -27.62 2.89 25.80
N LYS A 372 -27.03 3.25 24.66
CA LYS A 372 -26.35 4.53 24.43
C LYS A 372 -26.82 5.14 23.10
N PRO A 373 -26.80 6.47 22.93
CA PRO A 373 -27.06 7.05 21.62
C PRO A 373 -26.16 6.43 20.54
N ALA A 374 -26.71 6.15 19.36
CA ALA A 374 -25.98 5.50 18.26
C ALA A 374 -24.66 6.21 17.91
N ALA A 375 -24.61 7.53 18.04
CA ALA A 375 -23.42 8.35 17.83
C ALA A 375 -22.23 8.04 18.78
N ARG A 376 -22.46 7.26 19.85
CA ARG A 376 -21.39 6.81 20.76
C ARG A 376 -20.75 5.48 20.33
N THR A 377 -21.30 4.81 19.33
CA THR A 377 -20.74 3.62 18.71
C THR A 377 -20.12 4.02 17.37
N PRO A 378 -18.83 3.82 17.15
CA PRO A 378 -18.19 4.12 15.85
C PRO A 378 -18.89 3.36 14.73
N GLN A 379 -19.26 4.06 13.66
CA GLN A 379 -19.96 3.51 12.51
C GLN A 379 -19.29 3.93 11.22
N VAL A 380 -19.37 3.06 10.22
CA VAL A 380 -18.85 3.31 8.87
C VAL A 380 -19.90 2.98 7.82
N TRP A 381 -20.01 3.82 6.80
CA TRP A 381 -20.78 3.56 5.60
C TRP A 381 -19.86 3.57 4.40
N ALA A 382 -19.70 2.42 3.74
CA ALA A 382 -18.82 2.24 2.60
C ALA A 382 -19.50 2.69 1.31
N LEU A 383 -18.85 3.59 0.60
CA LEU A 383 -19.29 4.12 -0.70
C LEU A 383 -18.63 3.30 -1.82
N TYR A 384 -19.01 2.02 -1.89
CA TYR A 384 -18.44 1.06 -2.81
C TYR A 384 -19.41 0.76 -3.96
N LYS A 385 -18.90 0.67 -5.19
CA LYS A 385 -19.70 0.42 -6.40
C LYS A 385 -20.94 1.35 -6.47
N GLU A 386 -22.15 0.80 -6.61
CA GLU A 386 -23.41 1.55 -6.73
C GLU A 386 -23.76 2.40 -5.49
N VAL A 387 -23.23 2.07 -4.32
CA VAL A 387 -23.49 2.85 -3.10
C VAL A 387 -22.88 4.25 -3.21
N GLN A 388 -21.77 4.42 -3.94
CA GLN A 388 -21.24 5.74 -4.26
C GLN A 388 -22.19 6.52 -5.17
N ASP A 389 -22.85 5.85 -6.12
CA ASP A 389 -23.80 6.50 -7.02
C ASP A 389 -25.02 7.02 -6.22
N TYR A 390 -25.48 6.28 -5.20
CA TYR A 390 -26.53 6.77 -4.28
C TYR A 390 -26.06 8.04 -3.53
N TYR A 391 -24.82 8.07 -3.08
CA TYR A 391 -24.23 9.26 -2.45
C TYR A 391 -24.16 10.45 -3.44
N ASP A 392 -23.74 10.23 -4.67
CA ASP A 392 -23.64 11.23 -5.72
C ASP A 392 -25.03 11.75 -6.12
N HIS A 393 -26.07 10.92 -6.04
CA HIS A 393 -27.49 11.30 -6.23
C HIS A 393 -28.17 11.86 -4.98
N GLY A 394 -27.40 12.23 -3.96
CA GLY A 394 -27.87 12.98 -2.80
C GLY A 394 -28.24 12.17 -1.56
N MET A 395 -28.00 10.86 -1.53
CA MET A 395 -28.13 10.11 -0.27
C MET A 395 -27.11 10.61 0.76
N ARG A 396 -27.57 10.79 1.99
CA ARG A 396 -26.73 11.19 3.12
C ARG A 396 -27.02 10.34 4.35
N VAL A 397 -25.98 10.17 5.18
CA VAL A 397 -26.07 9.56 6.51
C VAL A 397 -25.66 10.60 7.56
N PRO A 398 -26.02 10.43 8.86
CA PRO A 398 -25.67 11.36 9.92
C PRO A 398 -24.17 11.65 10.01
N ASP A 399 -23.81 12.85 10.47
CA ASP A 399 -22.43 13.34 10.45
C ASP A 399 -21.46 12.58 11.38
N ASP A 400 -21.97 11.84 12.35
CA ASP A 400 -21.19 10.95 13.21
C ASP A 400 -20.77 9.62 12.57
N VAL A 401 -21.30 9.30 11.38
CA VAL A 401 -20.92 8.12 10.61
C VAL A 401 -19.73 8.45 9.72
N THR A 402 -18.70 7.60 9.74
CA THR A 402 -17.56 7.70 8.82
C THR A 402 -18.00 7.40 7.40
N LEU A 403 -17.69 8.30 6.45
CA LEU A 403 -17.84 8.03 5.02
C LEU A 403 -16.55 7.37 4.52
N LEU A 404 -16.68 6.13 4.03
CA LEU A 404 -15.57 5.35 3.50
C LEU A 404 -15.65 5.33 1.98
N PHE A 405 -14.88 6.19 1.33
CA PHE A 405 -14.73 6.19 -0.12
C PHE A 405 -13.89 5.00 -0.58
N SER A 406 -14.03 4.60 -1.83
CA SER A 406 -13.27 3.49 -2.40
C SER A 406 -12.49 3.90 -3.65
N ASP A 407 -11.50 3.06 -3.98
CA ASP A 407 -10.92 3.05 -5.31
C ASP A 407 -11.85 2.33 -6.32
N ASP A 408 -11.39 2.24 -7.56
CA ASP A 408 -12.06 1.55 -8.65
C ASP A 408 -11.71 0.04 -8.73
N ASN A 409 -11.22 -0.54 -7.64
CA ASN A 409 -10.68 -1.89 -7.52
C ASN A 409 -9.33 -2.12 -8.26
N TRP A 410 -8.78 -1.08 -8.86
CA TRP A 410 -7.51 -1.12 -9.61
C TRP A 410 -6.52 -0.04 -9.16
N GLY A 411 -6.75 0.52 -7.96
CA GLY A 411 -5.85 1.47 -7.32
C GLY A 411 -6.08 2.93 -7.67
N GLN A 412 -7.19 3.31 -8.32
CA GLN A 412 -7.56 4.70 -8.59
C GLN A 412 -8.72 5.12 -7.69
N ILE A 413 -8.52 6.07 -6.77
CA ILE A 413 -9.59 6.58 -5.90
C ILE A 413 -10.67 7.26 -6.77
N ARG A 414 -11.92 6.79 -6.60
CA ARG A 414 -13.06 7.25 -7.42
C ARG A 414 -13.58 8.62 -6.97
N ARG A 415 -13.65 8.85 -5.67
CA ARG A 415 -14.23 10.06 -5.09
C ARG A 415 -13.52 10.44 -3.80
N LEU A 416 -13.41 11.73 -3.55
CA LEU A 416 -12.93 12.31 -2.30
C LEU A 416 -13.83 13.48 -1.87
N PRO A 417 -13.82 13.86 -0.59
CA PRO A 417 -14.51 15.06 -0.15
C PRO A 417 -14.04 16.28 -0.95
N PRO A 418 -14.92 17.23 -1.25
CA PRO A 418 -14.50 18.53 -1.77
C PRO A 418 -13.43 19.18 -0.88
N ALA A 419 -12.54 19.99 -1.46
CA ALA A 419 -11.46 20.63 -0.70
C ALA A 419 -11.97 21.56 0.40
N ASP A 420 -13.16 22.11 0.24
CA ASP A 420 -13.89 23.00 1.13
C ASP A 420 -15.00 22.29 1.92
N ALA A 421 -15.02 20.95 1.92
CA ALA A 421 -16.02 20.19 2.67
C ALA A 421 -16.01 20.58 4.16
N PRO A 422 -17.18 20.82 4.77
CA PRO A 422 -17.26 21.14 6.17
C PRO A 422 -16.74 19.98 7.05
N PRO A 423 -16.19 20.26 8.23
CA PRO A 423 -15.77 19.21 9.16
C PRO A 423 -16.92 18.26 9.47
N ARG A 424 -16.66 16.95 9.42
CA ARG A 424 -17.60 15.88 9.72
C ARG A 424 -17.10 15.11 10.94
N ALA A 425 -17.97 14.91 11.95
CA ALA A 425 -17.58 14.25 13.20
C ALA A 425 -17.14 12.81 12.99
N GLY A 426 -17.78 12.05 12.09
CA GLY A 426 -17.40 10.70 11.69
C GLY A 426 -16.16 10.65 10.80
N GLY A 427 -15.78 11.78 10.20
CA GLY A 427 -14.63 11.88 9.31
C GLY A 427 -14.80 11.10 7.99
N TYR A 428 -13.69 10.95 7.28
CA TYR A 428 -13.60 10.31 5.98
C TYR A 428 -12.51 9.23 5.98
N GLY A 429 -12.72 8.18 5.21
CA GLY A 429 -11.77 7.08 5.05
C GLY A 429 -11.67 6.58 3.62
N ILE A 430 -10.73 5.64 3.40
CA ILE A 430 -10.48 4.99 2.12
C ILE A 430 -10.50 3.48 2.29
N TYR A 431 -11.23 2.80 1.42
CA TYR A 431 -11.16 1.38 1.15
C TYR A 431 -10.42 1.18 -0.18
N TYR A 432 -9.28 0.51 -0.13
CA TYR A 432 -8.32 0.39 -1.23
C TYR A 432 -8.05 -1.08 -1.55
N HIS A 433 -7.77 -1.43 -2.82
CA HIS A 433 -7.57 -2.81 -3.23
C HIS A 433 -6.10 -3.10 -3.59
N PHE A 434 -5.53 -4.12 -2.94
CA PHE A 434 -4.28 -4.77 -3.33
C PHE A 434 -4.55 -6.04 -4.12
N ASP A 435 -5.74 -6.60 -3.97
CA ASP A 435 -6.27 -7.72 -4.72
C ASP A 435 -7.73 -7.44 -5.11
N TYR A 436 -8.24 -8.15 -6.12
CA TYR A 436 -9.61 -7.96 -6.57
C TYR A 436 -10.15 -9.19 -7.32
N VAL A 437 -11.42 -9.50 -7.08
CA VAL A 437 -12.22 -10.46 -7.85
C VAL A 437 -13.32 -9.71 -8.60
N GLY A 438 -13.24 -9.70 -9.92
CA GLY A 438 -14.23 -9.04 -10.78
C GLY A 438 -13.68 -8.61 -12.13
N VAL A 439 -14.49 -7.82 -12.85
CA VAL A 439 -14.16 -7.30 -14.19
C VAL A 439 -13.20 -6.12 -14.12
N PRO A 440 -12.31 -5.92 -15.12
CA PRO A 440 -12.14 -6.72 -16.34
C PRO A 440 -11.48 -8.09 -16.11
N ARG A 441 -10.76 -8.27 -14.98
CA ARG A 441 -10.07 -9.52 -14.63
C ARG A 441 -9.83 -9.62 -13.12
N ASN A 442 -9.89 -10.82 -12.55
CA ASN A 442 -9.33 -11.10 -11.23
C ASN A 442 -7.82 -10.84 -11.22
N TYR A 443 -7.31 -10.36 -10.09
CA TYR A 443 -5.88 -10.37 -9.79
C TYR A 443 -5.70 -10.58 -8.29
N LYS A 444 -5.16 -11.74 -7.89
CA LYS A 444 -5.05 -12.14 -6.49
C LYS A 444 -3.92 -13.14 -6.20
N TRP A 445 -3.15 -13.54 -7.23
CA TRP A 445 -2.11 -14.54 -7.07
C TRP A 445 -0.88 -14.02 -6.32
N ILE A 446 -0.28 -12.92 -6.80
CA ILE A 446 0.92 -12.33 -6.22
C ILE A 446 0.79 -10.81 -6.13
N ASN A 447 1.67 -10.16 -5.34
CA ASN A 447 1.71 -8.71 -5.27
C ASN A 447 2.00 -8.07 -6.64
N THR A 448 1.12 -7.17 -7.06
CA THR A 448 1.27 -6.36 -8.27
C THR A 448 1.14 -4.85 -7.96
N ASN A 449 1.25 -4.46 -6.69
CA ASN A 449 1.03 -3.08 -6.26
C ASN A 449 2.32 -2.29 -6.27
N GLN A 450 2.29 -1.11 -6.90
CA GLN A 450 3.35 -0.11 -6.78
C GLN A 450 3.15 0.71 -5.52
N ILE A 451 4.16 0.79 -4.66
CA ILE A 451 4.09 1.67 -3.47
C ILE A 451 4.03 3.15 -3.87
N GLU A 452 4.58 3.52 -5.01
CA GLU A 452 4.54 4.85 -5.61
C GLU A 452 3.11 5.23 -6.00
N LYS A 453 2.33 4.28 -6.54
CA LYS A 453 0.92 4.47 -6.85
C LYS A 453 0.08 4.57 -5.58
N ILE A 454 0.33 3.70 -4.60
CA ILE A 454 -0.31 3.77 -3.29
C ILE A 454 -0.07 5.15 -2.67
N TRP A 455 1.19 5.59 -2.60
CA TRP A 455 1.54 6.90 -2.08
C TRP A 455 0.84 8.04 -2.81
N GLN A 456 0.84 8.01 -4.14
CA GLN A 456 0.26 9.07 -4.96
C GLN A 456 -1.25 9.22 -4.68
N GLN A 457 -1.98 8.11 -4.53
CA GLN A 457 -3.40 8.12 -4.23
C GLN A 457 -3.70 8.44 -2.76
N MET A 458 -2.89 7.93 -1.84
CA MET A 458 -3.14 8.11 -0.41
C MET A 458 -2.65 9.47 0.10
N ASP A 459 -1.61 10.07 -0.49
CA ASP A 459 -1.29 11.48 -0.25
C ASP A 459 -2.45 12.39 -0.71
N LEU A 460 -3.02 12.16 -1.90
CA LEU A 460 -4.20 12.89 -2.35
C LEU A 460 -5.38 12.74 -1.37
N ALA A 461 -5.64 11.52 -0.89
CA ALA A 461 -6.68 11.26 0.10
C ALA A 461 -6.41 11.99 1.43
N TRP A 462 -5.16 11.99 1.88
CA TRP A 462 -4.72 12.73 3.07
C TRP A 462 -4.92 14.23 2.93
N GLN A 463 -4.56 14.82 1.79
CA GLN A 463 -4.77 16.23 1.49
C GLN A 463 -6.26 16.60 1.46
N ARG A 464 -7.13 15.65 1.12
CA ARG A 464 -8.60 15.76 1.12
C ARG A 464 -9.25 15.29 2.42
N SER A 465 -8.51 15.26 3.53
CA SER A 465 -9.00 14.98 4.89
C SER A 465 -9.53 13.55 5.12
N ALA A 466 -9.19 12.58 4.31
CA ALA A 466 -9.48 11.17 4.57
C ALA A 466 -8.52 10.63 5.64
N ARG A 467 -8.83 10.88 6.92
CA ARG A 467 -7.95 10.63 8.08
C ARG A 467 -8.56 9.70 9.13
N GLN A 468 -9.80 9.24 8.92
CA GLN A 468 -10.52 8.47 9.92
C GLN A 468 -10.25 6.97 9.82
N LEU A 469 -10.29 6.42 8.59
CA LEU A 469 -10.11 4.99 8.36
C LEU A 469 -9.38 4.76 7.03
N TRP A 470 -8.26 4.05 7.08
CA TRP A 470 -7.60 3.48 5.90
C TRP A 470 -7.61 1.96 6.02
N ILE A 471 -8.24 1.29 5.06
CA ILE A 471 -8.33 -0.17 5.02
C ILE A 471 -8.01 -0.67 3.62
N ALA A 472 -7.04 -1.59 3.51
CA ALA A 472 -6.64 -2.22 2.26
C ALA A 472 -7.20 -3.64 2.18
N ASN A 473 -7.87 -3.99 1.10
CA ASN A 473 -8.17 -5.38 0.75
C ASN A 473 -6.86 -6.05 0.32
N VAL A 474 -6.42 -7.05 1.04
CA VAL A 474 -5.14 -7.75 0.82
C VAL A 474 -5.32 -9.21 0.37
N GLY A 475 -6.55 -9.59 0.05
CA GLY A 475 -6.85 -10.98 -0.30
C GLY A 475 -6.42 -11.93 0.81
N ASP A 476 -5.40 -12.71 0.55
CA ASP A 476 -4.88 -13.76 1.43
C ASP A 476 -3.73 -13.32 2.37
N ILE A 477 -3.43 -12.04 2.49
CA ILE A 477 -2.28 -11.43 3.21
C ILE A 477 -0.95 -11.68 2.47
N LYS A 478 -0.67 -12.91 2.08
CA LYS A 478 0.54 -13.27 1.34
C LYS A 478 0.25 -13.39 -0.17
N PRO A 479 1.18 -12.92 -1.01
CA PRO A 479 2.46 -12.28 -0.68
C PRO A 479 2.40 -10.73 -0.70
N MET A 480 1.57 -10.14 0.13
CA MET A 480 1.33 -8.68 0.19
C MET A 480 2.17 -7.96 1.28
N GLU A 481 3.17 -8.61 1.85
CA GLU A 481 3.94 -8.07 2.98
C GLU A 481 4.61 -6.73 2.69
N TYR A 482 5.19 -6.56 1.49
CA TYR A 482 5.88 -5.34 1.10
C TYR A 482 4.93 -4.13 0.97
N PRO A 483 3.87 -4.16 0.14
CA PRO A 483 2.95 -3.05 0.03
C PRO A 483 2.15 -2.83 1.32
N LEU A 484 1.85 -3.88 2.10
CA LEU A 484 1.13 -3.75 3.36
C LEU A 484 1.98 -3.04 4.43
N ALA A 485 3.27 -3.36 4.52
CA ALA A 485 4.19 -2.65 5.41
C ALA A 485 4.31 -1.16 5.03
N PHE A 486 4.33 -0.84 3.73
CA PHE A 486 4.30 0.53 3.23
C PHE A 486 3.00 1.25 3.62
N TRP A 487 1.85 0.65 3.34
CA TRP A 487 0.52 1.14 3.69
C TRP A 487 0.41 1.53 5.18
N MET A 488 0.84 0.64 6.07
CA MET A 488 0.80 0.89 7.50
C MET A 488 1.76 2.00 7.94
N LYS A 489 2.94 2.05 7.34
CA LYS A 489 3.94 3.10 7.58
C LYS A 489 3.42 4.47 7.17
N GLU A 490 2.82 4.55 5.97
CA GLU A 490 2.23 5.78 5.46
C GLU A 490 1.03 6.20 6.32
N ALA A 491 0.10 5.29 6.64
CA ALA A 491 -1.06 5.56 7.46
C ALA A 491 -0.69 6.05 8.88
N TRP A 492 0.45 5.60 9.41
CA TRP A 492 0.94 6.09 10.69
C TRP A 492 1.27 7.59 10.65
N ASN A 493 1.97 8.04 9.61
CA ASN A 493 2.30 9.45 9.44
C ASN A 493 2.44 9.85 7.95
N PRO A 494 1.33 10.09 7.23
CA PRO A 494 1.36 10.42 5.81
C PRO A 494 2.21 11.65 5.49
N ALA A 495 2.19 12.66 6.36
CA ALA A 495 2.97 13.88 6.16
C ALA A 495 4.50 13.67 6.19
N ALA A 496 4.97 12.59 6.78
CA ALA A 496 6.39 12.22 6.78
C ALA A 496 6.78 11.39 5.54
N MET A 497 5.82 10.83 4.82
CA MET A 497 6.06 10.08 3.58
C MET A 497 6.16 11.04 2.39
N THR A 498 7.23 11.83 2.36
CA THR A 498 7.55 12.72 1.23
C THR A 498 8.04 11.90 0.03
N ALA A 499 8.09 12.49 -1.17
CA ALA A 499 8.68 11.85 -2.35
C ALA A 499 10.11 11.31 -2.09
N GLN A 500 10.91 12.03 -1.30
CA GLN A 500 12.25 11.56 -0.90
C GLN A 500 12.17 10.34 0.05
N ALA A 501 11.26 10.33 1.01
CA ALA A 501 11.06 9.21 1.92
C ALA A 501 10.53 7.98 1.18
N LEU A 502 9.65 8.17 0.20
CA LEU A 502 9.16 7.14 -0.71
C LEU A 502 10.31 6.51 -1.50
N ALA A 503 11.16 7.30 -2.16
CA ALA A 503 12.30 6.81 -2.91
C ALA A 503 13.31 6.02 -2.03
N ALA A 504 13.45 6.38 -0.75
CA ALA A 504 14.32 5.68 0.19
C ALA A 504 13.66 4.43 0.82
N TYR A 505 12.35 4.27 0.70
CA TYR A 505 11.62 3.22 1.41
C TYR A 505 12.04 1.81 1.02
N PRO A 506 12.19 1.43 -0.27
CA PRO A 506 12.57 0.06 -0.66
C PRO A 506 13.90 -0.38 -0.02
N THR A 507 14.90 0.48 -0.05
CA THR A 507 16.20 0.23 0.58
C THR A 507 16.10 0.15 2.10
N THR A 508 15.31 1.02 2.72
CA THR A 508 15.09 1.01 4.18
C THR A 508 14.38 -0.28 4.63
N TRP A 509 13.35 -0.67 3.91
CA TRP A 509 12.60 -1.90 4.16
C TRP A 509 13.49 -3.14 4.03
N ALA A 510 14.30 -3.19 2.98
CA ALA A 510 15.26 -4.28 2.74
C ALA A 510 16.34 -4.34 3.82
N ALA A 511 16.88 -3.19 4.26
CA ALA A 511 17.88 -3.12 5.32
C ALA A 511 17.39 -3.69 6.64
N GLN A 512 16.12 -3.48 6.99
CA GLN A 512 15.51 -3.99 8.21
C GLN A 512 15.38 -5.53 8.21
N ARG A 513 15.33 -6.18 7.05
CA ARG A 513 15.08 -7.62 6.90
C ARG A 513 16.33 -8.42 6.55
N PHE A 514 17.19 -7.83 5.72
CA PHE A 514 18.35 -8.51 5.14
C PHE A 514 19.70 -7.87 5.50
N GLY A 515 19.66 -6.77 6.28
CA GLY A 515 20.87 -6.01 6.62
C GLY A 515 21.27 -4.99 5.57
N SER A 516 22.20 -4.09 5.93
CA SER A 516 22.62 -2.96 5.09
C SER A 516 23.33 -3.37 3.79
N ASP A 517 24.05 -4.49 3.82
CA ASP A 517 24.97 -4.88 2.75
C ASP A 517 24.27 -5.22 1.43
N HIS A 518 23.04 -5.75 1.52
CA HIS A 518 22.21 -6.12 0.36
C HIS A 518 21.05 -5.16 0.11
N ALA A 519 20.82 -4.18 0.99
CA ALA A 519 19.61 -3.38 1.03
C ALA A 519 19.36 -2.60 -0.27
N ALA A 520 20.39 -1.99 -0.84
CA ALA A 520 20.25 -1.21 -2.06
C ALA A 520 19.89 -2.08 -3.28
N ALA A 521 20.54 -3.26 -3.40
CA ALA A 521 20.26 -4.18 -4.49
C ALA A 521 18.85 -4.80 -4.38
N ILE A 522 18.43 -5.17 -3.18
CA ILE A 522 17.07 -5.70 -2.93
C ILE A 522 16.03 -4.60 -3.17
N GLY A 523 16.29 -3.37 -2.72
CA GLY A 523 15.39 -2.24 -2.93
C GLY A 523 15.20 -1.93 -4.43
N ASP A 524 16.25 -1.97 -5.23
CA ASP A 524 16.19 -1.81 -6.69
C ASP A 524 15.39 -2.96 -7.35
N ILE A 525 15.59 -4.20 -6.92
CA ILE A 525 14.82 -5.34 -7.42
C ILE A 525 13.32 -5.15 -7.13
N LEU A 526 12.94 -4.76 -5.91
CA LEU A 526 11.55 -4.55 -5.53
C LEU A 526 10.89 -3.41 -6.32
N SER A 527 11.60 -2.30 -6.51
CA SER A 527 11.09 -1.16 -7.29
C SER A 527 10.87 -1.53 -8.75
N ARG A 528 11.82 -2.24 -9.38
CA ARG A 528 11.65 -2.71 -10.77
C ARG A 528 10.61 -3.82 -10.89
N TYR A 529 10.55 -4.74 -9.94
CA TYR A 529 9.49 -5.74 -9.88
C TYR A 529 8.11 -5.07 -9.90
N SER A 530 7.86 -4.13 -9.00
CA SER A 530 6.59 -3.40 -8.90
C SER A 530 6.27 -2.66 -10.21
N GLN A 531 7.27 -2.01 -10.81
CA GLN A 531 7.11 -1.31 -12.09
C GLN A 531 6.80 -2.26 -13.25
N TYR A 532 7.42 -3.44 -13.29
CA TYR A 532 7.20 -4.40 -14.37
C TYR A 532 5.84 -5.10 -14.24
N THR A 533 5.39 -5.40 -13.01
CA THR A 533 4.06 -5.97 -12.79
C THR A 533 2.92 -4.98 -13.07
N ALA A 534 3.16 -3.68 -12.94
CA ALA A 534 2.20 -2.66 -13.31
C ALA A 534 1.89 -2.64 -14.83
N ARG A 535 2.85 -3.03 -15.67
CA ARG A 535 2.64 -3.08 -17.14
C ARG A 535 1.50 -4.01 -17.52
N ARG A 536 1.40 -5.14 -16.85
CA ARG A 536 0.31 -6.09 -16.97
C ARG A 536 0.31 -7.03 -15.77
N LYS A 537 -0.84 -7.16 -15.11
CA LYS A 537 -0.99 -8.12 -13.99
C LYS A 537 -0.93 -9.55 -14.54
N PRO A 538 -0.44 -10.54 -13.76
CA PRO A 538 -0.18 -11.90 -14.24
C PRO A 538 -1.42 -12.56 -14.86
N GLU A 539 -2.59 -12.41 -14.26
CA GLU A 539 -3.84 -13.01 -14.73
C GLU A 539 -4.35 -12.40 -16.06
N LEU A 540 -3.76 -11.28 -16.49
CA LEU A 540 -4.04 -10.62 -17.77
C LEU A 540 -3.04 -10.99 -18.87
N ILE A 541 -2.05 -11.84 -18.55
CA ILE A 541 -1.02 -12.24 -19.52
C ILE A 541 -1.46 -13.50 -20.25
N ASP A 542 -1.42 -13.43 -21.57
CA ASP A 542 -1.61 -14.55 -22.49
C ASP A 542 -0.69 -14.41 -23.73
N GLN A 543 -0.78 -15.33 -24.66
CA GLN A 543 0.02 -15.31 -25.88
C GLN A 543 -0.31 -14.16 -26.86
N ASP A 544 -1.34 -13.36 -26.58
CA ASP A 544 -1.77 -12.20 -27.38
C ASP A 544 -1.51 -10.87 -26.67
N SER A 545 -1.03 -10.90 -25.42
CA SER A 545 -0.87 -9.72 -24.59
C SER A 545 0.10 -8.69 -25.15
N PHE A 546 1.16 -9.13 -25.82
CA PHE A 546 2.16 -8.24 -26.38
C PHE A 546 2.54 -8.68 -27.79
N ALA A 547 2.92 -7.71 -28.62
CA ALA A 547 3.30 -7.98 -30.00
C ALA A 547 4.64 -8.73 -30.06
N ILE A 548 4.66 -9.91 -30.69
CA ILE A 548 5.88 -10.56 -31.16
C ILE A 548 6.28 -10.01 -32.54
N GLY A 549 7.57 -9.95 -32.82
CA GLY A 549 8.09 -9.38 -34.05
C GLY A 549 7.77 -10.17 -35.32
N GLN A 550 8.25 -9.71 -36.45
CA GLN A 550 7.90 -10.21 -37.78
C GLN A 550 8.69 -11.47 -38.21
N GLY A 551 8.80 -12.49 -37.48
CA GLY A 551 9.53 -13.75 -37.78
C GLY A 551 9.38 -14.32 -39.21
N VAL A 552 10.01 -13.76 -40.20
CA VAL A 552 9.93 -14.17 -41.65
C VAL A 552 11.31 -14.55 -42.19
N GLY A 553 12.19 -15.10 -41.45
CA GLY A 553 13.53 -15.47 -41.97
C GLY A 553 14.24 -16.41 -41.02
N PRO A 554 15.52 -16.70 -41.24
CA PRO A 554 16.29 -17.51 -40.32
C PRO A 554 16.48 -16.84 -38.92
N ILE A 555 16.37 -15.52 -38.86
CA ILE A 555 16.51 -14.72 -37.65
C ILE A 555 15.11 -14.14 -37.32
N LEU A 556 14.65 -14.35 -36.11
CA LEU A 556 13.38 -13.83 -35.61
C LEU A 556 13.58 -12.44 -35.00
N ASP A 557 12.55 -11.58 -35.05
CA ASP A 557 12.51 -10.32 -34.33
C ASP A 557 11.67 -10.55 -33.06
N GLY A 558 12.24 -10.37 -31.87
CA GLY A 558 11.54 -10.63 -30.60
C GLY A 558 10.33 -9.75 -30.36
N GLY A 559 10.27 -8.56 -30.97
CA GLY A 559 9.17 -7.60 -30.76
C GLY A 559 9.10 -7.05 -29.35
N ALA A 560 7.94 -6.50 -29.00
CA ALA A 560 7.69 -5.95 -27.67
C ALA A 560 7.70 -7.05 -26.59
N PHE A 561 7.13 -8.22 -26.88
CA PHE A 561 7.11 -9.33 -25.93
C PHE A 561 8.53 -9.80 -25.57
N GLY A 562 9.37 -10.04 -26.58
CA GLY A 562 10.76 -10.44 -26.35
C GLY A 562 11.58 -9.40 -25.57
N GLN A 563 11.31 -8.11 -25.74
CA GLN A 563 11.94 -7.06 -24.93
C GLN A 563 11.54 -7.15 -23.46
N MET A 564 10.26 -7.36 -23.16
CA MET A 564 9.78 -7.55 -21.79
C MET A 564 10.37 -8.80 -21.15
N VAL A 565 10.42 -9.93 -21.89
CA VAL A 565 11.08 -11.17 -21.43
C VAL A 565 12.55 -10.91 -21.11
N ALA A 566 13.26 -10.15 -21.95
CA ALA A 566 14.66 -9.81 -21.69
C ALA A 566 14.84 -8.98 -20.40
N GLN A 567 13.95 -8.03 -20.13
CA GLN A 567 13.97 -7.24 -18.89
C GLN A 567 13.67 -8.09 -17.65
N TRP A 568 12.67 -8.98 -17.72
CA TRP A 568 12.37 -9.92 -16.65
C TRP A 568 13.52 -10.90 -16.38
N ASN A 569 14.15 -11.44 -17.43
CA ASN A 569 15.31 -12.31 -17.29
C ASN A 569 16.50 -11.59 -16.66
N ALA A 570 16.73 -10.30 -17.01
CA ALA A 570 17.79 -9.51 -16.40
C ALA A 570 17.51 -9.25 -14.89
N LEU A 571 16.25 -8.99 -14.52
CA LEU A 571 15.85 -8.80 -13.14
C LEU A 571 15.98 -10.11 -12.34
N GLU A 572 15.58 -11.25 -12.93
CA GLU A 572 15.76 -12.58 -12.33
C GLU A 572 17.24 -12.91 -12.12
N ALA A 573 18.10 -12.61 -13.08
CA ALA A 573 19.54 -12.81 -12.94
C ALA A 573 20.14 -11.97 -11.82
N GLN A 574 19.73 -10.71 -11.66
CA GLN A 574 20.15 -9.87 -10.55
C GLN A 574 19.65 -10.41 -9.20
N MET A 575 18.41 -10.84 -9.13
CA MET A 575 17.81 -11.45 -7.95
C MET A 575 18.58 -12.70 -7.53
N ILE A 576 18.96 -13.57 -8.48
CA ILE A 576 19.77 -14.76 -8.25
C ILE A 576 21.16 -14.36 -7.71
N ALA A 577 21.81 -13.37 -8.30
CA ALA A 577 23.11 -12.89 -7.84
C ALA A 577 23.09 -12.41 -6.39
N VAL A 578 22.04 -11.70 -5.97
CA VAL A 578 21.85 -11.30 -4.57
C VAL A 578 21.63 -12.53 -3.68
N ARG A 579 20.70 -13.44 -4.07
CA ARG A 579 20.40 -14.67 -3.31
C ARG A 579 21.67 -15.46 -2.98
N ASP A 580 22.56 -15.62 -3.95
CA ASP A 580 23.76 -16.45 -3.83
C ASP A 580 24.79 -15.87 -2.85
N THR A 581 24.72 -14.57 -2.56
CA THR A 581 25.56 -13.89 -1.55
C THR A 581 24.93 -13.83 -0.16
N LEU A 582 23.61 -14.11 -0.04
CA LEU A 582 22.93 -14.07 1.25
C LEU A 582 23.34 -15.23 2.18
N PRO A 583 23.42 -15.00 3.49
CA PRO A 583 23.55 -16.06 4.49
C PRO A 583 22.43 -17.09 4.36
N ALA A 584 22.73 -18.36 4.63
CA ALA A 584 21.80 -19.45 4.45
C ALA A 584 20.48 -19.25 5.23
N ASN A 585 20.56 -18.71 6.45
CA ASN A 585 19.39 -18.44 7.28
C ASN A 585 18.49 -17.30 6.81
N GLN A 586 18.93 -16.49 5.83
CA GLN A 586 18.12 -15.43 5.23
C GLN A 586 17.45 -15.87 3.92
N ARG A 587 17.85 -16.98 3.33
CA ARG A 587 17.42 -17.40 2.00
C ARG A 587 15.94 -17.76 1.90
N ASP A 588 15.35 -18.31 2.95
CA ASP A 588 13.93 -18.66 2.97
C ASP A 588 13.06 -17.41 3.04
N ALA A 589 13.43 -16.43 3.85
CA ALA A 589 12.76 -15.13 3.87
C ALA A 589 12.93 -14.38 2.53
N TYR A 590 14.13 -14.42 1.95
CA TYR A 590 14.40 -13.82 0.64
C TYR A 590 13.60 -14.51 -0.46
N PHE A 591 13.47 -15.84 -0.41
CA PHE A 591 12.64 -16.59 -1.35
C PHE A 591 11.19 -16.11 -1.29
N GLN A 592 10.60 -16.00 -0.12
CA GLN A 592 9.21 -15.57 0.04
C GLN A 592 9.00 -14.12 -0.42
N LEU A 593 9.89 -13.20 -0.02
CA LEU A 593 9.68 -11.77 -0.16
C LEU A 593 10.20 -11.18 -1.48
N VAL A 594 11.13 -11.85 -2.16
CA VAL A 594 11.83 -11.32 -3.34
C VAL A 594 11.94 -12.35 -4.46
N GLU A 595 12.48 -13.55 -4.18
CA GLU A 595 12.81 -14.52 -5.23
C GLU A 595 11.57 -15.10 -5.89
N TYR A 596 10.58 -15.57 -5.12
CA TYR A 596 9.36 -16.20 -5.64
C TYR A 596 8.59 -15.26 -6.58
N PRO A 597 8.23 -14.03 -6.19
CA PRO A 597 7.47 -13.16 -7.09
C PRO A 597 8.24 -12.81 -8.38
N VAL A 598 9.56 -12.56 -8.30
CA VAL A 598 10.36 -12.25 -9.49
C VAL A 598 10.48 -13.47 -10.42
N ALA A 599 10.81 -14.64 -9.86
CA ALA A 599 10.97 -15.86 -10.64
C ALA A 599 9.64 -16.32 -11.28
N ALA A 600 8.54 -16.21 -10.56
CA ALA A 600 7.21 -16.55 -11.04
C ALA A 600 6.78 -15.67 -12.23
N MET A 601 6.98 -14.36 -12.12
CA MET A 601 6.66 -13.44 -13.22
C MET A 601 7.57 -13.63 -14.42
N ALA A 602 8.88 -13.77 -14.21
CA ALA A 602 9.83 -14.03 -15.30
C ALA A 602 9.47 -15.32 -16.05
N ASN A 603 9.10 -16.37 -15.30
CA ASN A 603 8.66 -17.65 -15.83
C ASN A 603 7.37 -17.52 -16.66
N LEU A 604 6.38 -16.79 -16.15
CA LEU A 604 5.10 -16.55 -16.82
C LEU A 604 5.28 -15.81 -18.15
N TYR A 605 6.12 -14.77 -18.17
CA TYR A 605 6.42 -14.02 -19.41
C TYR A 605 7.12 -14.88 -20.45
N ARG A 606 8.11 -15.70 -20.06
CA ARG A 606 8.80 -16.65 -20.97
C ARG A 606 7.81 -17.65 -21.56
N MET A 607 6.95 -18.23 -20.74
CA MET A 607 5.97 -19.23 -21.16
C MET A 607 5.00 -18.68 -22.21
N TYR A 608 4.45 -17.49 -21.99
CA TYR A 608 3.47 -16.92 -22.93
C TYR A 608 4.12 -16.35 -24.19
N ASP A 609 5.34 -15.79 -24.13
CA ASP A 609 6.12 -15.43 -25.32
C ASP A 609 6.40 -16.69 -26.18
N ALA A 610 6.82 -17.78 -25.55
CA ALA A 610 7.04 -19.05 -26.23
C ALA A 610 5.74 -19.61 -26.87
N ALA A 611 4.61 -19.50 -26.18
CA ALA A 611 3.31 -19.90 -26.72
C ALA A 611 2.91 -19.04 -27.95
N ALA A 612 3.16 -17.74 -27.91
CA ALA A 612 2.93 -16.83 -29.03
C ALA A 612 3.78 -17.20 -30.27
N TRP A 613 5.08 -17.48 -30.04
CA TRP A 613 5.97 -17.94 -31.10
C TRP A 613 5.60 -19.31 -31.64
N ASN A 614 5.27 -20.30 -30.78
CA ASN A 614 4.80 -21.61 -31.20
C ASN A 614 3.61 -21.49 -32.13
N ARG A 615 2.54 -20.77 -31.72
CA ARG A 615 1.34 -20.56 -32.54
C ARG A 615 1.65 -19.92 -33.88
N ARG A 616 2.50 -18.88 -33.92
CA ARG A 616 2.90 -18.20 -35.17
C ARG A 616 3.65 -19.12 -36.12
N LEU A 617 4.60 -19.90 -35.61
CA LEU A 617 5.46 -20.76 -36.44
C LEU A 617 4.71 -22.02 -36.90
N ILE A 618 3.80 -22.56 -36.10
CA ILE A 618 2.86 -23.62 -36.52
C ILE A 618 2.01 -23.15 -37.72
N GLY A 619 1.46 -21.93 -37.69
CA GLY A 619 0.70 -21.36 -38.78
C GLY A 619 1.52 -21.16 -40.09
N ARG A 620 2.85 -21.28 -40.04
CA ARG A 620 3.80 -21.19 -41.16
C ARG A 620 4.46 -22.53 -41.53
N VAL A 621 4.10 -23.58 -40.85
CA VAL A 621 4.70 -24.92 -40.98
C VAL A 621 6.23 -24.88 -40.78
N ASP A 622 6.68 -24.12 -39.78
CA ASP A 622 8.09 -23.92 -39.44
C ASP A 622 8.47 -24.75 -38.22
N ALA A 623 9.38 -25.69 -38.37
CA ALA A 623 9.77 -26.62 -37.31
C ALA A 623 10.43 -25.97 -36.10
N ARG A 624 10.85 -24.67 -36.19
CA ARG A 624 11.28 -23.88 -35.02
C ARG A 624 10.17 -23.68 -33.98
N ALA A 625 8.90 -24.03 -34.32
CA ALA A 625 7.82 -24.12 -33.35
C ALA A 625 8.10 -25.14 -32.22
N ASN A 626 8.85 -26.22 -32.50
CA ASN A 626 9.06 -27.31 -31.55
C ASN A 626 9.84 -26.87 -30.29
N PRO A 627 11.00 -26.19 -30.37
CA PRO A 627 11.68 -25.66 -29.19
C PRO A 627 10.81 -24.72 -28.32
N PHE A 628 9.90 -23.95 -28.91
CA PHE A 628 8.97 -23.11 -28.16
C PHE A 628 7.88 -23.94 -27.45
N ALA A 629 7.44 -25.07 -28.03
CA ALA A 629 6.56 -26.00 -27.33
C ALA A 629 7.26 -26.64 -26.12
N ASP A 630 8.54 -27.03 -26.29
CA ASP A 630 9.35 -27.58 -25.20
C ASP A 630 9.54 -26.53 -24.08
N GLN A 631 9.73 -25.25 -24.43
CA GLN A 631 9.84 -24.13 -23.46
C GLN A 631 8.54 -23.94 -22.67
N VAL A 632 7.37 -23.95 -23.31
CA VAL A 632 6.08 -23.83 -22.62
C VAL A 632 5.89 -24.95 -21.60
N GLU A 633 6.20 -26.20 -21.97
CA GLU A 633 6.08 -27.35 -21.06
C GLU A 633 7.07 -27.25 -19.90
N ALA A 634 8.30 -26.81 -20.16
CA ALA A 634 9.32 -26.60 -19.12
C ALA A 634 8.97 -25.48 -18.15
N ASP A 635 8.48 -24.34 -18.65
CA ASP A 635 8.08 -23.21 -17.80
C ASP A 635 6.82 -23.54 -16.98
N PHE A 636 5.89 -24.31 -17.51
CA PHE A 636 4.74 -24.80 -16.75
C PHE A 636 5.15 -25.76 -15.62
N ALA A 637 6.11 -26.66 -15.88
CA ALA A 637 6.67 -27.52 -14.84
C ALA A 637 7.43 -26.70 -13.77
N ARG A 638 8.20 -25.69 -14.20
CA ARG A 638 8.93 -24.79 -13.29
C ARG A 638 8.00 -24.01 -12.36
N ASP A 639 6.84 -23.57 -12.84
CA ASP A 639 5.83 -22.93 -12.02
C ASP A 639 5.41 -23.83 -10.85
N ALA A 640 5.10 -25.10 -11.15
CA ALA A 640 4.75 -26.08 -10.12
C ALA A 640 5.90 -26.32 -9.12
N GLU A 641 7.16 -26.32 -9.59
CA GLU A 641 8.33 -26.43 -8.70
C GLU A 641 8.48 -25.24 -7.76
N LEU A 642 8.21 -24.02 -8.24
CA LEU A 642 8.25 -22.80 -7.41
C LEU A 642 7.17 -22.84 -6.33
N VAL A 643 5.95 -23.27 -6.68
CA VAL A 643 4.83 -23.45 -5.74
C VAL A 643 5.16 -24.51 -4.69
N GLU A 644 5.65 -25.67 -5.13
CA GLU A 644 6.01 -26.77 -4.22
C GLU A 644 7.14 -26.35 -3.26
N ARG A 645 8.16 -25.65 -3.74
CA ARG A 645 9.21 -25.10 -2.89
C ARG A 645 8.63 -24.16 -1.82
N TYR A 646 7.67 -23.33 -2.18
CA TYR A 646 7.01 -22.44 -1.23
C TYR A 646 6.24 -23.23 -0.17
N HIS A 647 5.48 -24.23 -0.59
CA HIS A 647 4.66 -25.06 0.27
C HIS A 647 5.47 -25.89 1.27
N THR A 648 6.71 -26.26 0.93
CA THR A 648 7.59 -27.09 1.76
C THR A 648 8.49 -26.29 2.72
N LEU A 649 8.51 -24.95 2.64
CA LEU A 649 9.31 -24.10 3.53
C LEU A 649 9.00 -24.38 5.00
N HIS A 650 10.05 -24.38 5.82
CA HIS A 650 9.96 -24.58 7.28
C HIS A 650 9.11 -25.80 7.69
N GLY A 651 9.27 -26.92 6.95
CA GLY A 651 8.54 -28.16 7.23
C GLY A 651 7.04 -28.08 6.88
N GLY A 652 6.67 -27.26 5.90
CA GLY A 652 5.29 -27.14 5.42
C GLY A 652 4.49 -26.04 6.12
N LYS A 653 5.13 -25.09 6.81
CA LYS A 653 4.45 -23.97 7.47
C LYS A 653 3.52 -23.22 6.53
N TRP A 654 3.89 -23.08 5.25
CA TRP A 654 3.15 -22.34 4.23
C TRP A 654 2.42 -23.22 3.22
N ASN A 655 2.22 -24.50 3.55
CA ASN A 655 1.54 -25.44 2.65
C ASN A 655 0.11 -24.95 2.33
N GLY A 656 -0.19 -24.86 1.03
CA GLY A 656 -1.46 -24.35 0.51
C GLY A 656 -1.49 -22.85 0.20
N MET A 657 -0.55 -22.03 0.71
CA MET A 657 -0.62 -20.57 0.59
C MET A 657 -0.46 -20.06 -0.85
N MET A 658 0.24 -20.78 -1.73
CA MET A 658 0.43 -20.42 -3.15
C MET A 658 -0.41 -21.27 -4.11
N SER A 659 -1.60 -21.70 -3.67
CA SER A 659 -2.49 -22.57 -4.46
C SER A 659 -3.37 -21.84 -5.47
N GLN A 660 -3.27 -20.51 -5.56
CA GLN A 660 -4.09 -19.71 -6.46
C GLN A 660 -3.85 -20.07 -7.93
N VAL A 661 -4.93 -20.31 -8.68
CA VAL A 661 -4.89 -20.47 -10.14
C VAL A 661 -4.56 -19.12 -10.78
N HIS A 662 -3.59 -19.08 -11.71
CA HIS A 662 -3.08 -17.83 -12.26
C HIS A 662 -2.72 -17.88 -13.74
N MET A 663 -3.03 -18.97 -14.44
CA MET A 663 -2.72 -19.15 -15.86
C MET A 663 -3.96 -19.47 -16.67
N ASN A 664 -3.90 -19.10 -17.95
CA ASN A 664 -4.87 -19.51 -18.99
C ASN A 664 -6.31 -19.03 -18.70
N TYR A 665 -6.44 -17.79 -18.26
CA TYR A 665 -7.73 -17.14 -18.08
C TYR A 665 -8.45 -16.92 -19.42
N VAL A 666 -9.72 -17.29 -19.46
CA VAL A 666 -10.60 -17.10 -20.64
C VAL A 666 -11.76 -16.15 -20.36
N SER A 667 -11.96 -15.77 -19.09
CA SER A 667 -12.95 -14.82 -18.62
C SER A 667 -12.37 -13.94 -17.51
N TRP A 668 -13.19 -13.13 -16.88
CA TRP A 668 -12.76 -12.33 -15.73
C TRP A 668 -12.46 -13.17 -14.49
N ASN A 669 -13.09 -14.34 -14.33
CA ASN A 669 -12.99 -15.22 -13.18
C ASN A 669 -11.95 -16.33 -13.38
N ASP A 670 -11.57 -16.99 -12.29
CA ASP A 670 -10.59 -18.06 -12.24
C ASP A 670 -10.93 -19.21 -13.19
N PRO A 671 -9.95 -19.77 -13.88
CA PRO A 671 -10.08 -21.09 -14.48
C PRO A 671 -10.34 -22.17 -13.42
N VAL A 672 -11.08 -23.22 -13.77
CA VAL A 672 -11.38 -24.34 -12.87
C VAL A 672 -10.10 -25.02 -12.34
N ARG A 673 -9.02 -24.96 -13.12
CA ARG A 673 -7.72 -25.55 -12.78
C ARG A 673 -6.58 -24.84 -13.50
N GLN A 674 -5.40 -24.91 -12.93
CA GLN A 674 -4.16 -24.51 -13.56
C GLN A 674 -3.90 -25.34 -14.83
N SER A 675 -3.56 -24.68 -15.93
CA SER A 675 -3.25 -25.34 -17.19
C SER A 675 -2.27 -24.51 -18.03
N ALA A 676 -1.41 -25.19 -18.77
CA ALA A 676 -0.51 -24.55 -19.71
C ALA A 676 -1.25 -24.01 -20.95
N PRO A 677 -0.73 -22.99 -21.64
CA PRO A 677 -1.15 -22.63 -22.98
C PRO A 677 -1.03 -23.80 -23.94
N SER A 678 -1.97 -23.92 -24.90
CA SER A 678 -1.94 -24.97 -25.89
C SER A 678 -0.79 -24.76 -26.88
N VAL A 679 0.00 -25.79 -27.12
CA VAL A 679 1.11 -25.81 -28.08
C VAL A 679 0.98 -27.00 -29.06
N SER A 680 1.63 -26.88 -30.21
CA SER A 680 1.69 -27.90 -31.24
C SER A 680 3.12 -28.13 -31.74
N ARG A 681 3.35 -29.30 -32.31
CA ARG A 681 4.65 -29.68 -32.87
C ARG A 681 4.54 -30.09 -34.36
N ILE A 682 5.62 -29.90 -35.09
CA ILE A 682 5.74 -30.30 -36.49
C ILE A 682 6.72 -31.49 -36.55
N GLY A 683 6.39 -32.52 -37.32
CA GLY A 683 7.20 -33.74 -37.46
C GLY A 683 8.47 -33.56 -38.34
N MET A 684 9.16 -32.44 -38.12
CA MET A 684 10.40 -32.05 -38.80
C MET A 684 11.45 -31.63 -37.78
N THR A 685 12.72 -31.82 -38.12
CA THR A 685 13.84 -31.33 -37.26
C THR A 685 13.88 -29.83 -37.29
N ALA A 686 13.89 -29.21 -36.09
CA ALA A 686 14.01 -27.76 -35.93
C ALA A 686 15.43 -27.28 -36.29
N GLY A 687 15.52 -26.17 -37.01
CA GLY A 687 16.74 -25.38 -37.08
C GLY A 687 16.96 -24.55 -35.79
N PRO A 688 18.11 -23.89 -35.66
CA PRO A 688 18.38 -23.05 -34.51
C PRO A 688 17.40 -21.86 -34.44
N VAL A 689 16.98 -21.50 -33.22
CA VAL A 689 16.22 -20.28 -32.96
C VAL A 689 17.21 -19.17 -32.67
N VAL A 690 17.21 -18.14 -33.51
CA VAL A 690 18.08 -16.96 -33.37
C VAL A 690 17.22 -15.70 -33.41
N PHE A 691 17.38 -14.79 -32.44
CA PHE A 691 16.72 -13.50 -32.43
C PHE A 691 17.65 -12.37 -32.89
N ALA A 692 17.09 -11.43 -33.65
CA ALA A 692 17.79 -10.18 -33.98
C ALA A 692 17.95 -9.32 -32.71
N PRO A 693 19.00 -8.47 -32.64
CA PRO A 693 19.04 -7.39 -31.66
C PRO A 693 17.79 -6.51 -31.76
N PRO A 694 17.37 -5.85 -30.67
CA PRO A 694 16.23 -4.95 -30.69
C PRO A 694 16.36 -3.89 -31.81
N THR A 695 15.28 -3.66 -32.53
CA THR A 695 15.25 -2.67 -33.63
C THR A 695 15.38 -1.26 -33.05
N PRO A 696 16.27 -0.39 -33.58
CA PRO A 696 16.35 0.99 -33.16
C PRO A 696 15.03 1.74 -33.37
N PRO A 697 14.77 2.83 -32.61
CA PRO A 697 13.58 3.65 -32.77
C PRO A 697 13.40 4.13 -34.20
N SER A 698 12.14 4.25 -34.67
CA SER A 698 11.81 4.78 -35.98
C SER A 698 12.34 6.20 -36.15
N PRO A 699 13.01 6.56 -37.27
CA PRO A 699 13.55 7.91 -37.49
C PRO A 699 12.53 9.04 -37.41
N GLY A 700 11.24 8.74 -37.57
CA GLY A 700 10.14 9.72 -37.50
C GLY A 700 9.45 9.81 -36.12
N ALA A 701 9.99 9.21 -35.06
CA ALA A 701 9.40 9.28 -33.74
C ALA A 701 10.46 9.60 -32.67
N ILE A 702 10.10 10.47 -31.72
CA ILE A 702 10.90 10.82 -30.55
C ILE A 702 10.09 10.46 -29.32
N ALA A 703 10.63 9.55 -28.48
CA ALA A 703 10.06 9.23 -27.20
C ALA A 703 10.88 9.91 -26.08
N ILE A 704 10.18 10.46 -25.08
CA ILE A 704 10.79 11.23 -23.99
C ILE A 704 10.14 10.77 -22.68
N LEU A 705 10.94 10.31 -21.71
CA LEU A 705 10.44 10.10 -20.35
C LEU A 705 10.01 11.43 -19.75
N ALA A 706 8.89 11.50 -19.07
CA ALA A 706 8.38 12.74 -18.50
C ALA A 706 9.36 13.38 -17.51
N THR A 707 10.18 12.58 -16.85
CA THR A 707 11.22 13.02 -15.91
C THR A 707 12.41 13.70 -16.60
N ARG A 708 12.50 13.67 -17.95
CA ARG A 708 13.57 14.28 -18.75
C ARG A 708 13.17 15.63 -19.34
N TYR A 709 12.44 16.44 -18.56
CA TYR A 709 12.06 17.80 -18.94
C TYR A 709 13.30 18.72 -19.02
N SER A 710 13.25 19.73 -19.91
CA SER A 710 14.30 20.76 -20.04
C SER A 710 14.11 21.88 -19.03
N HIS A 711 12.85 22.22 -18.73
CA HIS A 711 12.51 23.26 -17.76
C HIS A 711 11.16 22.95 -17.09
N ALA A 712 11.03 23.32 -15.83
CA ALA A 712 9.77 23.24 -15.08
C ALA A 712 9.39 24.64 -14.58
N GLU A 713 8.25 25.16 -15.03
CA GLU A 713 7.66 26.38 -14.48
C GLU A 713 6.72 26.00 -13.34
N ASN A 714 7.12 26.43 -12.14
CA ASN A 714 6.33 26.24 -10.93
C ASN A 714 5.49 27.50 -10.67
N GLY A 715 4.41 27.37 -9.89
CA GLY A 715 3.57 28.53 -9.55
C GLY A 715 2.35 28.14 -8.74
N HIS A 716 1.61 29.12 -8.22
CA HIS A 716 0.39 28.91 -7.45
C HIS A 716 0.56 27.98 -6.23
N GLY A 717 1.76 27.94 -5.65
CA GLY A 717 2.12 27.04 -4.55
C GLY A 717 2.28 25.57 -4.98
N LEU A 718 2.46 25.32 -6.29
CA LEU A 718 2.71 24.04 -6.89
C LEU A 718 4.17 23.92 -7.36
N THR A 719 4.73 22.73 -7.22
CA THR A 719 6.06 22.36 -7.69
C THR A 719 5.97 21.02 -8.41
N TRP A 720 6.54 20.93 -9.61
CA TRP A 720 6.66 19.67 -10.30
C TRP A 720 7.68 18.75 -9.61
N ALA A 721 7.31 17.52 -9.39
CA ALA A 721 8.15 16.49 -8.78
C ALA A 721 8.23 15.26 -9.69
N ALA A 722 9.45 14.75 -9.84
CA ALA A 722 9.68 13.44 -10.44
C ALA A 722 9.52 12.36 -9.35
N ILE A 723 8.72 11.35 -9.63
CA ILE A 723 8.52 10.19 -8.78
C ILE A 723 9.10 8.99 -9.51
N ASP A 724 10.24 8.55 -9.04
CA ASP A 724 10.95 7.40 -9.63
C ASP A 724 10.08 6.14 -9.50
N HIS A 725 10.12 5.30 -10.51
CA HIS A 725 9.37 4.04 -10.62
C HIS A 725 7.83 4.15 -10.67
N LEU A 726 7.24 5.33 -10.50
CA LEU A 726 5.79 5.49 -10.71
C LEU A 726 5.44 5.29 -12.18
N GLY A 727 4.44 4.45 -12.46
CA GLY A 727 4.01 4.09 -13.81
C GLY A 727 4.82 2.94 -14.40
N ARG A 728 4.81 2.81 -15.72
CA ARG A 728 5.26 1.61 -16.46
C ARG A 728 6.74 1.63 -16.83
N THR A 729 7.35 2.81 -16.91
CA THR A 729 8.73 3.00 -17.39
C THR A 729 9.38 4.24 -16.74
N GLY A 730 10.61 4.13 -16.31
CA GLY A 730 11.41 5.25 -15.76
C GLY A 730 10.79 5.80 -14.46
N GLY A 731 9.89 6.74 -14.60
CA GLY A 731 9.16 7.39 -13.52
C GLY A 731 8.16 8.38 -14.10
N ALA A 732 7.39 9.05 -13.25
CA ALA A 732 6.36 9.99 -13.68
C ALA A 732 6.51 11.37 -13.07
N MET A 733 5.93 12.39 -13.73
CA MET A 733 5.85 13.76 -13.25
C MET A 733 4.49 14.04 -12.65
N LEU A 734 4.49 14.70 -11.50
CA LEU A 734 3.31 15.04 -10.71
C LEU A 734 3.50 16.43 -10.10
N ALA A 735 2.45 17.25 -10.05
CA ALA A 735 2.49 18.56 -9.38
C ALA A 735 2.13 18.42 -7.90
N LEU A 736 2.99 18.89 -7.00
CA LEU A 736 2.83 18.83 -5.54
C LEU A 736 2.68 20.22 -4.91
N PRO A 737 1.96 20.35 -3.77
CA PRO A 737 1.19 19.32 -3.11
C PRO A 737 -0.09 18.97 -3.89
N GLN A 738 -0.54 17.73 -3.79
CA GLN A 738 -1.82 17.29 -4.32
C GLN A 738 -3.00 17.92 -3.55
N GLY A 739 -4.22 17.74 -4.02
CA GLY A 739 -5.44 18.28 -3.41
C GLY A 739 -5.71 19.76 -3.78
N ARG A 740 -5.00 20.32 -4.75
CA ARG A 740 -5.12 21.72 -5.17
C ARG A 740 -6.13 21.90 -6.29
N ALA A 741 -6.72 23.09 -6.34
CA ALA A 741 -7.64 23.49 -7.41
C ALA A 741 -7.01 23.40 -8.80
N ALA A 742 -7.85 23.29 -9.83
CA ALA A 742 -7.43 23.36 -11.22
C ALA A 742 -6.70 24.67 -11.52
N THR A 743 -5.74 24.61 -12.44
CA THR A 743 -5.08 25.78 -13.04
C THR A 743 -5.48 25.94 -14.50
N THR A 744 -5.10 27.04 -15.09
CA THR A 744 -5.26 27.33 -16.52
C THR A 744 -3.87 27.50 -17.16
N PRO A 745 -3.74 27.41 -18.48
CA PRO A 745 -2.47 27.73 -19.14
C PRO A 745 -1.95 29.14 -18.84
N ALA A 746 -2.83 30.10 -18.55
CA ALA A 746 -2.44 31.47 -18.18
C ALA A 746 -1.73 31.54 -16.81
N ASP A 747 -1.94 30.56 -15.94
CA ASP A 747 -1.25 30.46 -14.65
C ASP A 747 0.21 30.02 -14.78
N GLY A 748 0.61 29.53 -15.94
CA GLY A 748 2.00 29.26 -16.30
C GLY A 748 2.58 27.94 -15.80
N VAL A 749 1.88 27.15 -14.98
CA VAL A 749 2.39 25.89 -14.40
C VAL A 749 2.57 24.84 -15.49
N ARG A 750 3.79 24.53 -15.88
CA ARG A 750 4.09 23.64 -17.00
C ARG A 750 5.46 22.95 -16.93
N LEU A 751 5.62 21.94 -17.78
CA LEU A 751 6.88 21.30 -18.12
C LEU A 751 7.23 21.62 -19.58
N ASP A 752 8.47 21.95 -19.85
CA ASP A 752 9.00 22.18 -21.20
C ASP A 752 9.98 21.06 -21.57
N TYR A 753 9.88 20.58 -22.81
CA TYR A 753 10.74 19.52 -23.38
C TYR A 753 11.33 20.02 -24.69
N ASP A 754 12.65 20.21 -24.74
CA ASP A 754 13.36 20.57 -25.95
C ASP A 754 13.65 19.33 -26.78
N VAL A 755 13.25 19.33 -28.04
CA VAL A 755 13.39 18.21 -28.98
C VAL A 755 13.97 18.68 -30.30
N THR A 756 14.60 17.79 -31.04
CA THR A 756 15.07 18.06 -32.40
C THR A 756 14.48 17.05 -33.36
N LEU A 757 13.64 17.51 -34.26
CA LEU A 757 13.04 16.69 -35.31
C LEU A 757 14.00 16.53 -36.49
N ALA A 758 14.19 15.30 -36.96
CA ALA A 758 15.00 14.97 -38.11
C ALA A 758 14.24 15.14 -39.43
N THR A 759 12.92 14.97 -39.41
CA THR A 759 12.07 14.97 -40.60
C THR A 759 10.88 15.89 -40.42
N SER A 760 10.45 16.58 -41.50
CA SER A 760 9.19 17.28 -41.53
C SER A 760 7.99 16.33 -41.66
N GLY A 761 6.82 16.75 -41.22
CA GLY A 761 5.58 16.02 -41.42
C GLY A 761 4.44 16.52 -40.55
N ASP A 762 3.25 15.96 -40.78
CA ASP A 762 2.13 16.17 -39.86
C ASP A 762 2.40 15.44 -38.55
N ALA A 763 2.65 16.22 -37.53
CA ALA A 763 3.06 15.66 -36.22
C ALA A 763 1.88 15.37 -35.32
N THR A 764 2.01 14.26 -34.60
CA THR A 764 1.16 13.91 -33.47
C THR A 764 1.98 13.83 -32.19
N LEU A 765 1.42 14.33 -31.09
CA LEU A 765 1.98 14.17 -29.75
C LEU A 765 1.07 13.27 -28.93
N THR A 766 1.57 12.12 -28.52
CA THR A 766 0.87 11.23 -27.61
C THR A 766 1.46 11.37 -26.21
N LEU A 767 0.62 11.70 -25.23
CA LEU A 767 0.94 11.64 -23.81
C LEU A 767 0.55 10.27 -23.28
N MET A 768 1.44 9.64 -22.53
CA MET A 768 1.18 8.42 -21.76
C MET A 768 1.09 8.81 -20.29
N LEU A 769 -0.08 8.57 -19.71
CA LEU A 769 -0.40 8.93 -18.32
C LEU A 769 -0.68 7.65 -17.53
N ALA A 770 -0.28 7.60 -16.26
CA ALA A 770 -0.82 6.58 -15.38
C ALA A 770 -2.33 6.77 -15.23
N PRO A 771 -3.13 5.70 -15.16
CA PRO A 771 -4.57 5.82 -14.93
C PRO A 771 -4.87 6.51 -13.61
N THR A 772 -5.70 7.54 -13.65
CA THR A 772 -6.22 8.26 -12.47
C THR A 772 -7.62 8.77 -12.77
N LEU A 773 -8.42 9.02 -11.73
CA LEU A 773 -9.83 9.43 -11.87
C LEU A 773 -10.06 10.84 -11.33
N ASN A 774 -11.11 11.49 -11.80
CA ASN A 774 -11.54 12.79 -11.29
C ASN A 774 -12.25 12.61 -9.93
N THR A 775 -11.50 12.71 -8.85
CA THR A 775 -12.01 12.52 -7.48
C THR A 775 -12.99 13.61 -7.02
N GLY A 776 -13.05 14.74 -7.72
CA GLY A 776 -13.98 15.84 -7.43
C GLY A 776 -15.37 15.67 -8.07
N GLY A 777 -15.55 14.68 -8.94
CA GLY A 777 -16.71 14.55 -9.81
C GLY A 777 -16.61 15.47 -11.04
N GLY A 778 -17.19 15.04 -12.14
CA GLY A 778 -17.14 15.75 -13.42
C GLY A 778 -16.49 14.91 -14.52
N GLN A 779 -16.42 15.47 -15.72
CA GLN A 779 -16.04 14.74 -16.92
C GLN A 779 -14.51 14.68 -17.09
N GLY A 780 -13.88 13.68 -16.48
CA GLY A 780 -12.48 13.34 -16.72
C GLY A 780 -11.47 14.33 -16.11
N LEU A 781 -10.20 14.13 -16.46
CA LEU A 781 -9.06 14.93 -16.03
C LEU A 781 -8.41 15.61 -17.25
N ARG A 782 -8.10 16.91 -17.13
CA ARG A 782 -7.59 17.73 -18.23
C ARG A 782 -6.11 17.99 -18.08
N ILE A 783 -5.41 17.99 -19.23
CA ILE A 783 -4.00 18.38 -19.36
C ILE A 783 -3.84 19.22 -20.63
N GLY A 784 -3.00 20.23 -20.63
CA GLY A 784 -2.76 21.09 -21.80
C GLY A 784 -1.45 20.69 -22.50
N VAL A 785 -1.43 20.80 -23.84
CA VAL A 785 -0.19 20.64 -24.62
C VAL A 785 -0.08 21.71 -25.69
N SER A 786 1.13 22.15 -25.97
CA SER A 786 1.45 22.99 -27.15
C SER A 786 2.85 22.67 -27.66
N ILE A 787 3.13 23.08 -28.88
CA ILE A 787 4.50 23.06 -29.44
C ILE A 787 4.87 24.49 -29.84
N ASP A 788 6.10 24.88 -29.51
CA ASP A 788 6.64 26.22 -29.71
C ASP A 788 5.67 27.29 -29.18
N ASP A 789 5.30 28.30 -29.97
CA ASP A 789 4.33 29.34 -29.59
C ASP A 789 2.91 29.05 -30.10
N GLY A 790 2.63 27.78 -30.44
CA GLY A 790 1.30 27.35 -30.89
C GLY A 790 0.25 27.41 -29.78
N ALA A 791 -1.02 27.41 -30.16
CA ALA A 791 -2.16 27.42 -29.25
C ALA A 791 -2.16 26.15 -28.37
N VAL A 792 -2.51 26.31 -27.07
CA VAL A 792 -2.64 25.18 -26.16
C VAL A 792 -3.87 24.35 -26.51
N GLN A 793 -3.68 23.08 -26.77
CA GLN A 793 -4.73 22.07 -26.89
C GLN A 793 -4.99 21.43 -25.53
N VAL A 794 -6.25 21.40 -25.11
CA VAL A 794 -6.65 20.75 -23.87
C VAL A 794 -7.11 19.33 -24.19
N LEU A 795 -6.44 18.34 -23.62
CA LEU A 795 -6.76 16.93 -23.74
C LEU A 795 -7.48 16.48 -22.47
N THR A 796 -8.40 15.53 -22.59
CA THR A 796 -9.18 15.02 -21.45
C THR A 796 -9.12 13.50 -21.39
N SER A 797 -8.75 12.99 -20.22
CA SER A 797 -8.86 11.59 -19.86
C SER A 797 -10.23 11.33 -19.23
N ALA A 798 -11.14 10.70 -19.98
CA ALA A 798 -12.52 10.43 -19.56
C ALA A 798 -12.72 8.95 -19.23
N LEU A 799 -12.27 8.53 -18.05
CA LEU A 799 -12.44 7.17 -17.54
C LEU A 799 -13.68 7.10 -16.64
N GLU A 800 -14.51 6.10 -16.82
CA GLU A 800 -15.76 5.90 -16.08
C GLU A 800 -15.88 4.46 -15.54
N PRO A 801 -15.32 4.14 -14.36
CA PRO A 801 -15.33 2.77 -13.82
C PRO A 801 -16.69 2.35 -13.22
N THR A 802 -17.69 3.24 -13.20
CA THR A 802 -18.93 3.05 -12.42
C THR A 802 -20.13 2.58 -13.23
N GLY A 803 -19.99 2.46 -14.55
CA GLY A 803 -21.11 2.04 -15.40
C GLY A 803 -21.50 0.58 -15.14
N ASN A 804 -22.80 0.32 -14.92
CA ASN A 804 -23.32 -1.06 -14.92
C ASN A 804 -23.40 -1.64 -16.34
N ASP A 805 -23.17 -0.82 -17.35
CA ASP A 805 -23.15 -1.22 -18.75
C ASP A 805 -21.70 -1.24 -19.27
N PRO A 806 -21.06 -2.41 -19.41
CA PRO A 806 -19.69 -2.53 -19.93
C PRO A 806 -19.56 -2.10 -21.39
N ALA A 807 -20.67 -1.82 -22.08
CA ALA A 807 -20.66 -1.36 -23.46
C ALA A 807 -20.47 0.17 -23.59
N THR A 808 -20.54 0.93 -22.51
CA THR A 808 -20.32 2.40 -22.58
C THR A 808 -18.88 2.73 -22.95
N PRO A 809 -18.63 3.77 -23.77
CA PRO A 809 -17.27 4.15 -24.15
C PRO A 809 -16.36 4.46 -22.96
N GLY A 810 -16.87 5.12 -21.92
CA GLY A 810 -16.10 5.43 -20.70
C GLY A 810 -15.68 4.20 -19.92
N GLN A 811 -16.56 3.21 -19.82
CA GLN A 811 -16.28 1.91 -19.16
C GLN A 811 -15.25 1.10 -19.96
N GLN A 812 -15.37 1.06 -21.29
CA GLN A 812 -14.40 0.39 -22.16
C GLN A 812 -13.03 1.07 -22.11
N ALA A 813 -12.99 2.40 -22.11
CA ALA A 813 -11.76 3.16 -21.96
C ALA A 813 -11.11 2.89 -20.61
N TRP A 814 -11.90 2.83 -19.53
CA TRP A 814 -11.40 2.46 -18.21
C TRP A 814 -10.84 1.03 -18.17
N ALA A 815 -11.60 0.04 -18.68
CA ALA A 815 -11.16 -1.35 -18.70
C ALA A 815 -9.85 -1.53 -19.48
N THR A 816 -9.70 -0.84 -20.61
CA THR A 816 -8.45 -0.82 -21.37
C THR A 816 -7.32 -0.15 -20.60
N ALA A 817 -7.59 1.01 -19.99
CA ALA A 817 -6.57 1.76 -19.25
C ALA A 817 -6.03 0.97 -18.05
N VAL A 818 -6.90 0.29 -17.28
CA VAL A 818 -6.45 -0.50 -16.12
C VAL A 818 -5.78 -1.82 -16.54
N THR A 819 -6.18 -2.39 -17.67
CA THR A 819 -5.53 -3.58 -18.25
C THR A 819 -4.10 -3.28 -18.67
N ASP A 820 -3.88 -2.15 -19.36
CA ASP A 820 -2.59 -1.72 -19.88
C ASP A 820 -1.81 -0.84 -18.90
N ASP A 821 -2.41 -0.46 -17.79
CA ASP A 821 -1.93 0.54 -16.81
C ASP A 821 -1.45 1.84 -17.48
N VAL A 822 -2.18 2.31 -18.49
CA VAL A 822 -1.85 3.55 -19.19
C VAL A 822 -3.07 4.17 -19.87
N VAL A 823 -3.15 5.49 -19.82
CA VAL A 823 -4.02 6.32 -20.64
C VAL A 823 -3.20 6.99 -21.73
N ARG A 824 -3.63 6.87 -22.99
CA ARG A 824 -2.99 7.51 -24.13
C ARG A 824 -3.86 8.66 -24.64
N LEU A 825 -3.36 9.89 -24.54
CA LEU A 825 -4.02 11.08 -25.08
C LEU A 825 -3.20 11.64 -26.25
N THR A 826 -3.84 11.90 -27.38
CA THR A 826 -3.14 12.32 -28.59
C THR A 826 -3.62 13.72 -29.05
N ALA A 827 -2.66 14.63 -29.25
CA ALA A 827 -2.84 15.92 -29.89
C ALA A 827 -2.30 15.91 -31.34
N ARG A 828 -3.02 16.53 -32.26
CA ARG A 828 -2.55 16.80 -33.62
C ARG A 828 -1.91 18.19 -33.65
N LEU A 829 -0.62 18.24 -33.98
CA LEU A 829 0.18 19.47 -33.95
C LEU A 829 0.29 20.14 -35.33
N GLY A 830 -0.25 19.51 -36.39
CA GLY A 830 -0.10 19.97 -37.77
C GLY A 830 1.29 19.71 -38.34
N SER A 831 1.60 20.36 -39.43
CA SER A 831 2.87 20.20 -40.15
C SER A 831 4.00 20.94 -39.43
N ILE A 832 5.05 20.22 -39.08
CA ILE A 832 6.22 20.74 -38.33
C ILE A 832 7.47 20.56 -39.21
N ALA A 833 8.33 21.56 -39.22
CA ALA A 833 9.62 21.52 -39.94
C ALA A 833 10.67 20.69 -39.21
N PRO A 834 11.74 20.23 -39.86
CA PRO A 834 12.91 19.68 -39.17
C PRO A 834 13.60 20.78 -38.36
N GLY A 835 14.21 20.44 -37.24
CA GLY A 835 14.94 21.36 -36.39
C GLY A 835 14.57 21.29 -34.91
N PRO A 836 15.03 22.26 -34.11
CA PRO A 836 14.74 22.33 -32.70
C PRO A 836 13.30 22.83 -32.46
N HIS A 837 12.60 22.18 -31.56
CA HIS A 837 11.24 22.53 -31.12
C HIS A 837 11.12 22.39 -29.60
N ARG A 838 10.10 23.03 -29.02
CA ARG A 838 9.77 22.95 -27.59
C ARG A 838 8.33 22.48 -27.42
N ILE A 839 8.18 21.30 -26.83
CA ILE A 839 6.87 20.81 -26.37
C ILE A 839 6.62 21.39 -24.98
N ARG A 840 5.42 21.93 -24.73
CA ARG A 840 5.01 22.37 -23.40
C ARG A 840 3.81 21.55 -22.94
N VAL A 841 3.88 21.06 -21.69
CA VAL A 841 2.82 20.32 -21.03
C VAL A 841 2.33 21.13 -19.84
N TRP A 842 1.07 21.57 -19.88
CA TRP A 842 0.46 22.47 -18.92
C TRP A 842 -0.36 21.69 -17.90
N ARG A 843 -0.10 21.90 -16.61
CA ARG A 843 -0.98 21.41 -15.58
C ARG A 843 -2.33 22.12 -15.70
N ILE A 844 -3.43 21.38 -15.73
CA ILE A 844 -4.79 21.88 -15.62
C ILE A 844 -5.45 21.29 -14.40
N ASP A 845 -5.80 20.03 -14.41
CA ASP A 845 -6.41 19.38 -13.26
C ASP A 845 -5.36 18.73 -12.33
N ASP A 846 -5.76 18.53 -11.10
CA ASP A 846 -5.03 17.76 -10.11
C ASP A 846 -5.08 16.25 -10.44
N ASN A 847 -4.25 15.44 -9.79
CA ASN A 847 -4.25 13.98 -9.98
C ASN A 847 -3.94 13.53 -11.42
N VAL A 848 -3.21 14.33 -12.20
CA VAL A 848 -2.69 13.95 -13.53
C VAL A 848 -1.24 13.53 -13.40
N VAL A 849 -0.91 12.30 -13.79
CA VAL A 849 0.40 11.67 -13.64
C VAL A 849 0.98 11.39 -15.03
N LEU A 850 2.00 12.15 -15.43
CA LEU A 850 2.60 12.07 -16.77
C LEU A 850 3.83 11.16 -16.76
N GLU A 851 3.82 10.09 -17.57
CA GLU A 851 4.90 9.10 -17.66
C GLU A 851 5.85 9.35 -18.85
N LYS A 852 5.27 9.57 -20.04
CA LYS A 852 6.03 9.56 -21.29
C LYS A 852 5.34 10.41 -22.37
N LEU A 853 6.13 11.01 -23.23
CA LEU A 853 5.69 11.72 -24.42
C LEU A 853 6.23 11.01 -25.66
N VAL A 854 5.41 10.92 -26.71
CA VAL A 854 5.83 10.42 -28.03
C VAL A 854 5.43 11.45 -29.08
N LEU A 855 6.43 12.14 -29.65
CA LEU A 855 6.23 13.04 -30.80
C LEU A 855 6.55 12.25 -32.07
N ALA A 856 5.63 12.19 -33.01
CA ALA A 856 5.78 11.41 -34.23
C ALA A 856 5.34 12.20 -35.48
N THR A 857 6.18 12.22 -36.52
CA THR A 857 5.89 12.75 -37.87
C THR A 857 5.61 11.65 -38.88
N ALA A 858 5.64 10.40 -38.46
CA ALA A 858 5.34 9.20 -39.24
C ALA A 858 4.61 8.17 -38.37
N ALA A 859 4.05 7.14 -38.99
CA ALA A 859 3.43 6.03 -38.26
C ALA A 859 4.45 5.37 -37.32
N VAL A 860 4.08 5.25 -36.06
CA VAL A 860 4.86 4.57 -35.02
C VAL A 860 4.40 3.12 -34.97
N PRO A 861 5.31 2.12 -35.00
CA PRO A 861 4.93 0.74 -34.77
C PRO A 861 4.16 0.59 -33.46
N ALA A 862 3.12 -0.21 -33.45
CA ALA A 862 2.37 -0.49 -32.23
C ALA A 862 3.29 -1.12 -31.18
N SER A 863 3.35 -0.49 -30.02
CA SER A 863 4.12 -0.97 -28.86
C SER A 863 3.38 -0.58 -27.59
N ASP A 864 3.29 -1.50 -26.66
CA ASP A 864 2.58 -1.27 -25.41
C ASP A 864 3.26 -0.21 -24.55
N LEU A 865 4.58 -0.18 -24.54
CA LEU A 865 5.38 0.83 -23.84
C LEU A 865 5.69 2.08 -24.68
N GLY A 866 5.22 2.11 -25.94
CA GLY A 866 5.64 3.10 -26.92
C GLY A 866 7.06 2.86 -27.41
N PRO A 867 7.60 3.71 -28.31
CA PRO A 867 9.01 3.63 -28.70
C PRO A 867 9.91 3.78 -27.49
N PRO A 868 11.07 3.08 -27.44
CA PRO A 868 12.00 3.23 -26.34
C PRO A 868 12.54 4.68 -26.26
N ALA A 869 12.59 5.21 -25.04
CA ALA A 869 13.13 6.53 -24.75
C ALA A 869 14.59 6.43 -24.27
N PRO A 870 15.44 7.43 -24.53
CA PRO A 870 16.79 7.47 -23.96
C PRO A 870 16.74 7.35 -22.43
N GLY A 871 17.42 6.35 -21.87
CA GLY A 871 17.49 6.10 -20.43
C GLY A 871 16.36 5.24 -19.86
N GLU A 872 15.58 4.59 -20.71
CA GLU A 872 14.54 3.63 -20.34
C GLU A 872 15.10 2.24 -20.02
#